data_f3d68bdf4dcee9a0e233c8ec8c29e0d9
#
_entry.id   f3d68bdf4dcee9a0e233c8ec8c29e0d9
#
_cell.length_a   1.000
_cell.length_b   1.000
_cell.length_c   1.000
_cell.angle_alpha   90.00
_cell.angle_beta   90.00
_cell.angle_gamma   90.00
#
_symmetry.space_group_name_H-M   'P 1'
#
loop_
_entity.id
_entity.type
_entity.pdbx_description
1 polymer ?
#
loop_
_entity_poly.entity_id
_entity_poly.type
_entity_poly.pdbx_seq_one_letter_code
_entity_poly.pdbx_strand_id
1 'polypeptide(L)'
;MKFHKRAIALSVGSAVCLCNSAWGAEAASAMELSPIMVTGEKINRTLEQTQSSVVVVTEQQLREKADNDLVDVFARTPGVYTQAGNENWGIRGVPVSGFDDQGPATLNGAVSVFVDGAVQPNRALTFTPMQLWDVEQVEVFLGPQSTTQGRNSLAGAVVIQTRNPTFTPSFSAQTHAGNYGERGAAVAGGGAIVDDKIAGRIALDYTEGDGYVDNVALNDDANPNRSTNGRGKLLILPNEDLDVLLTYAHNEHRQGENAVMRENGRVRYYKVSSNTKAFDNLKQDTVSAKVDYRLDDNWSLTSLTANTSSDYSARLDFDQTAIDDQVILRKQDGDLFSQELRLNYTADTVKSFVGAYYGHDTNNFHDRLLFEGELFGVAKGDTTLENKALFGEVNWTFAPQWTLITGLRYDHETNDTDIDQDDFSSPGKVSKSFDAWLPKLGLDYQLAEDQYLGLMVQKGYRGGGVNVRAGGGHEPYDPEYTTNYELSWRGAFFEKTLRARANLYYTDWKDQQVSVLDPDTQFAHIFNAGSSDIKGLEVFVEKDLGEQLTLNLGAAVTVGKYKDFVTGDGRDMSGEDFLYSPRYKMSVGGTYRWNDRLTLNTDLVYQSTTPSEYEFDDAGQVTGERRSDNYWLTNFNAEYEITRNIAVSGFLKNAFDKEYITNNRSGDILDAGAPRTVGVALRYDL
;
A
#
# COMPACT_ATOMS: atom_id res chain seq x y z
N MET A 1 -11.53 -48.32 -10.75
CA MET A 1 -11.64 -48.27 -9.30
C MET A 1 -12.29 -46.93 -8.97
N LYS A 2 -13.42 -46.90 -8.28
CA LYS A 2 -14.32 -45.74 -8.18
C LYS A 2 -13.75 -44.70 -7.19
N PHE A 3 -13.46 -43.47 -7.64
CA PHE A 3 -13.16 -42.33 -6.78
C PHE A 3 -14.47 -41.64 -6.36
N HIS A 4 -14.70 -41.58 -5.05
CA HIS A 4 -15.81 -40.90 -4.42
C HIS A 4 -15.52 -39.38 -4.41
N LYS A 5 -16.33 -38.63 -5.13
CA LYS A 5 -16.46 -37.18 -4.95
C LYS A 5 -17.16 -36.91 -3.61
N ARG A 6 -16.46 -36.39 -2.63
CA ARG A 6 -17.06 -35.77 -1.43
C ARG A 6 -17.28 -34.29 -1.72
N ALA A 7 -18.53 -33.94 -1.94
CA ALA A 7 -19.00 -32.57 -1.90
C ALA A 7 -18.97 -32.09 -0.43
N ILE A 8 -18.16 -31.09 -0.13
CA ILE A 8 -18.24 -30.35 1.14
C ILE A 8 -19.25 -29.23 0.90
N ALA A 9 -20.49 -29.48 1.33
CA ALA A 9 -21.48 -28.41 1.45
C ALA A 9 -21.13 -27.60 2.71
N LEU A 10 -20.69 -26.36 2.54
CA LEU A 10 -20.58 -25.40 3.63
C LEU A 10 -21.98 -24.99 4.06
N SER A 11 -22.47 -25.57 5.14
CA SER A 11 -23.66 -25.10 5.86
C SER A 11 -23.25 -23.91 6.75
N VAL A 12 -23.30 -22.70 6.18
CA VAL A 12 -23.31 -21.44 6.93
C VAL A 12 -24.77 -21.08 7.20
N GLY A 13 -25.36 -21.73 8.13
CA GLY A 13 -26.72 -21.45 8.54
C GLY A 13 -27.03 -22.18 9.82
N SER A 14 -26.73 -21.61 10.96
CA SER A 14 -27.34 -21.87 12.29
C SER A 14 -26.35 -21.58 13.43
N ALA A 15 -26.03 -20.29 13.64
CA ALA A 15 -25.44 -19.83 14.89
C ALA A 15 -25.87 -18.41 15.26
N VAL A 16 -27.12 -18.02 14.93
CA VAL A 16 -27.72 -16.77 15.41
C VAL A 16 -29.11 -17.12 15.99
N CYS A 17 -29.12 -17.83 17.09
CA CYS A 17 -30.25 -17.88 18.01
C CYS A 17 -29.75 -18.53 19.30
N LEU A 18 -29.53 -17.72 20.31
CA LEU A 18 -29.70 -17.99 21.73
C LEU A 18 -28.80 -17.03 22.55
N CYS A 19 -29.33 -15.85 22.81
CA CYS A 19 -29.09 -15.10 24.05
C CYS A 19 -30.09 -13.94 24.12
N ASN A 20 -31.39 -14.27 24.30
CA ASN A 20 -32.36 -13.35 24.86
C ASN A 20 -32.37 -13.57 26.37
N SER A 21 -31.52 -12.85 27.08
CA SER A 21 -31.71 -12.58 28.52
C SER A 21 -31.79 -11.05 28.64
N ALA A 22 -32.99 -10.57 28.89
CA ALA A 22 -33.31 -9.19 29.16
C ALA A 22 -32.52 -8.68 30.38
N TRP A 23 -31.56 -7.80 30.10
CA TRP A 23 -31.10 -6.84 31.10
C TRP A 23 -31.62 -5.48 30.60
N GLY A 24 -32.57 -4.93 31.37
CA GLY A 24 -32.98 -3.55 31.21
C GLY A 24 -31.80 -2.66 31.59
N ALA A 25 -31.12 -2.13 30.59
CA ALA A 25 -30.23 -1.00 30.71
C ALA A 25 -31.02 0.24 30.24
N GLU A 26 -31.08 1.26 31.09
CA GLU A 26 -31.44 2.61 30.67
C GLU A 26 -30.60 2.99 29.44
N ALA A 27 -31.26 3.48 28.41
CA ALA A 27 -30.61 3.93 27.19
C ALA A 27 -29.67 5.11 27.54
N ALA A 28 -28.38 4.82 27.73
CA ALA A 28 -27.35 5.83 27.64
C ALA A 28 -27.39 6.38 26.22
N SER A 29 -27.43 7.70 26.07
CA SER A 29 -27.39 8.37 24.78
C SER A 29 -26.14 7.90 24.06
N ALA A 30 -26.32 7.16 22.97
CA ALA A 30 -25.21 6.75 22.09
C ALA A 30 -24.44 8.02 21.70
N MET A 31 -23.16 8.05 22.00
CA MET A 31 -22.29 9.09 21.50
C MET A 31 -22.25 8.91 19.97
N GLU A 32 -22.92 9.78 19.22
CA GLU A 32 -22.85 9.75 17.77
C GLU A 32 -21.40 10.05 17.37
N LEU A 33 -20.66 9.01 17.06
CA LEU A 33 -19.33 9.16 16.44
C LEU A 33 -19.53 9.86 15.09
N SER A 34 -18.72 10.88 14.84
CA SER A 34 -18.72 11.54 13.52
C SER A 34 -18.51 10.52 12.42
N PRO A 35 -19.31 10.54 11.33
CA PRO A 35 -19.15 9.57 10.26
C PRO A 35 -17.74 9.64 9.65
N ILE A 36 -17.13 8.48 9.44
CA ILE A 36 -15.83 8.38 8.78
C ILE A 36 -16.00 8.79 7.32
N MET A 37 -15.28 9.83 6.90
CA MET A 37 -15.31 10.34 5.53
C MET A 37 -14.23 9.66 4.69
N VAL A 38 -14.59 9.22 3.48
CA VAL A 38 -13.66 8.72 2.46
C VAL A 38 -13.36 9.86 1.51
N THR A 39 -12.10 10.15 1.32
CA THR A 39 -11.63 11.34 0.57
C THR A 39 -10.93 10.95 -0.74
N GLY A 40 -10.38 9.73 -0.83
CA GLY A 40 -9.65 9.27 -2.00
C GLY A 40 -10.53 9.11 -3.25
N GLU A 41 -11.86 9.02 -3.14
CA GLU A 41 -12.74 9.03 -4.31
C GLU A 41 -12.96 10.42 -4.93
N LYS A 42 -12.38 11.49 -4.35
CA LYS A 42 -12.49 12.90 -4.81
C LYS A 42 -13.92 13.46 -4.74
N ILE A 43 -14.87 12.70 -4.24
CA ILE A 43 -16.25 13.08 -3.89
C ILE A 43 -16.46 12.75 -2.43
N ASN A 44 -16.87 13.73 -1.63
CA ASN A 44 -17.09 13.53 -0.20
C ASN A 44 -18.25 12.56 0.06
N ARG A 45 -17.93 11.41 0.65
CA ARG A 45 -18.86 10.36 1.07
C ARG A 45 -18.47 9.80 2.42
N THR A 46 -19.44 9.29 3.15
CA THR A 46 -19.14 8.46 4.31
C THR A 46 -18.67 7.07 3.87
N LEU A 47 -17.98 6.36 4.76
CA LEU A 47 -17.54 4.98 4.51
C LEU A 47 -18.72 4.06 4.17
N GLU A 48 -19.90 4.27 4.80
CA GLU A 48 -21.12 3.51 4.53
C GLU A 48 -21.68 3.79 3.14
N GLN A 49 -21.49 5.00 2.60
CA GLN A 49 -21.97 5.40 1.27
C GLN A 49 -20.96 5.07 0.16
N THR A 50 -19.72 4.70 0.52
CA THR A 50 -18.67 4.40 -0.46
C THR A 50 -18.85 3.02 -1.04
N GLN A 51 -19.03 2.94 -2.38
CA GLN A 51 -19.24 1.69 -3.09
C GLN A 51 -17.94 0.89 -3.28
N SER A 52 -16.83 1.57 -3.48
CA SER A 52 -15.50 0.93 -3.60
C SER A 52 -15.15 0.14 -2.34
N SER A 53 -14.50 -1.01 -2.51
CA SER A 53 -13.92 -1.73 -1.37
C SER A 53 -12.78 -0.90 -0.80
N VAL A 54 -12.96 -0.31 0.38
CA VAL A 54 -11.97 0.52 1.05
C VAL A 54 -11.86 0.18 2.54
N VAL A 55 -10.64 0.13 3.04
CA VAL A 55 -10.37 0.05 4.49
C VAL A 55 -9.88 1.41 4.94
N VAL A 56 -10.52 1.96 5.95
CA VAL A 56 -10.13 3.24 6.55
C VAL A 56 -9.63 2.97 7.95
N VAL A 57 -8.44 3.47 8.25
CA VAL A 57 -7.81 3.40 9.58
C VAL A 57 -7.63 4.82 10.08
N THR A 58 -8.32 5.15 11.15
CA THR A 58 -8.27 6.49 11.78
C THR A 58 -7.07 6.63 12.70
N GLU A 59 -6.68 7.86 13.04
CA GLU A 59 -5.63 8.13 14.02
C GLU A 59 -5.83 7.41 15.34
N GLN A 60 -7.06 7.38 15.85
CA GLN A 60 -7.37 6.66 17.09
C GLN A 60 -7.03 5.16 16.96
N GLN A 61 -7.40 4.53 15.83
CA GLN A 61 -7.10 3.12 15.58
C GLN A 61 -5.59 2.88 15.40
N LEU A 62 -4.86 3.79 14.73
CA LEU A 62 -3.40 3.73 14.62
C LEU A 62 -2.76 3.72 16.02
N ARG A 63 -3.20 4.62 16.88
CA ARG A 63 -2.71 4.72 18.25
C ARG A 63 -3.08 3.50 19.11
N GLU A 64 -4.35 3.11 19.12
CA GLU A 64 -4.85 1.97 19.91
C GLU A 64 -4.13 0.66 19.55
N LYS A 65 -3.62 0.53 18.34
CA LYS A 65 -2.94 -0.67 17.82
C LYS A 65 -1.42 -0.56 17.78
N ALA A 66 -0.87 0.57 18.18
CA ALA A 66 0.56 0.88 18.09
C ALA A 66 1.13 0.69 16.67
N ASP A 67 0.39 1.20 15.66
CA ASP A 67 0.82 1.20 14.27
C ASP A 67 1.80 2.36 14.05
N ASN A 68 3.03 2.04 13.78
CA ASN A 68 4.08 3.03 13.58
C ASN A 68 4.30 3.35 12.10
N ASP A 69 4.01 2.37 11.24
CA ASP A 69 4.19 2.50 9.79
C ASP A 69 3.04 1.85 8.99
N LEU A 70 3.08 2.04 7.68
CA LEU A 70 2.06 1.53 6.77
C LEU A 70 2.02 0.00 6.72
N VAL A 71 3.14 -0.68 6.98
CA VAL A 71 3.22 -2.16 7.00
C VAL A 71 2.43 -2.73 8.16
N ASP A 72 2.42 -2.08 9.32
CA ASP A 72 1.57 -2.44 10.45
C ASP A 72 0.07 -2.43 10.07
N VAL A 73 -0.36 -1.40 9.32
CA VAL A 73 -1.73 -1.30 8.80
C VAL A 73 -2.01 -2.44 7.82
N PHE A 74 -1.09 -2.69 6.88
CA PHE A 74 -1.24 -3.73 5.85
C PHE A 74 -1.27 -5.13 6.45
N ALA A 75 -0.49 -5.40 7.49
CA ALA A 75 -0.46 -6.69 8.15
C ALA A 75 -1.85 -7.14 8.61
N ARG A 76 -2.72 -6.22 9.00
CA ARG A 76 -4.10 -6.48 9.47
C ARG A 76 -5.18 -6.25 8.42
N THR A 77 -4.85 -5.65 7.27
CA THR A 77 -5.82 -5.36 6.22
C THR A 77 -6.07 -6.61 5.37
N PRO A 78 -7.28 -7.20 5.39
CA PRO A 78 -7.63 -8.29 4.48
C PRO A 78 -7.54 -7.82 3.02
N GLY A 79 -7.11 -8.72 2.13
CA GLY A 79 -6.87 -8.36 0.73
C GLY A 79 -5.54 -7.66 0.44
N VAL A 80 -4.80 -7.26 1.49
CA VAL A 80 -3.43 -6.75 1.37
C VAL A 80 -2.48 -7.76 1.97
N TYR A 81 -1.39 -8.10 1.31
CA TYR A 81 -0.34 -8.95 1.85
C TYR A 81 0.95 -8.17 2.03
N THR A 82 1.79 -8.62 2.95
CA THR A 82 3.14 -8.12 3.17
C THR A 82 4.11 -9.27 3.16
N GLN A 83 5.29 -9.04 2.61
CA GLN A 83 6.45 -9.93 2.72
C GLN A 83 7.45 -9.33 3.71
N ALA A 84 8.44 -10.11 4.12
CA ALA A 84 9.47 -9.63 5.03
C ALA A 84 10.24 -8.45 4.44
N GLY A 85 10.71 -7.59 5.33
CA GLY A 85 11.60 -6.49 4.99
C GLY A 85 10.92 -5.26 4.41
N ASN A 86 9.61 -5.18 4.43
CA ASN A 86 8.83 -4.06 3.85
C ASN A 86 8.96 -3.88 2.33
N GLU A 87 9.76 -4.69 1.67
CA GLU A 87 10.14 -4.53 0.28
C GLU A 87 9.05 -4.96 -0.70
N ASN A 88 8.15 -5.84 -0.28
CA ASN A 88 7.07 -6.31 -1.12
C ASN A 88 5.75 -6.38 -0.35
N TRP A 89 4.82 -5.61 -0.79
CA TRP A 89 3.43 -5.70 -0.39
C TRP A 89 2.54 -5.61 -1.63
N GLY A 90 1.29 -6.00 -1.50
CA GLY A 90 0.38 -5.93 -2.64
C GLY A 90 -1.07 -6.03 -2.24
N ILE A 91 -1.93 -5.73 -3.19
CA ILE A 91 -3.38 -5.69 -3.04
C ILE A 91 -4.01 -6.76 -3.94
N ARG A 92 -4.93 -7.58 -3.38
CA ARG A 92 -5.64 -8.65 -4.10
C ARG A 92 -4.69 -9.61 -4.84
N GLY A 93 -3.51 -9.87 -4.26
CA GLY A 93 -2.49 -10.74 -4.86
C GLY A 93 -1.62 -10.09 -5.93
N VAL A 94 -1.76 -8.79 -6.18
CA VAL A 94 -0.94 -8.03 -7.13
C VAL A 94 0.11 -7.24 -6.34
N PRO A 95 1.42 -7.46 -6.59
CA PRO A 95 2.48 -6.69 -5.95
C PRO A 95 2.39 -5.20 -6.28
N VAL A 96 2.87 -4.33 -5.37
CA VAL A 96 2.90 -2.88 -5.59
C VAL A 96 3.68 -2.50 -6.86
N SER A 97 4.75 -3.21 -7.14
CA SER A 97 5.56 -3.07 -8.35
C SER A 97 4.94 -3.68 -9.61
N GLY A 98 3.92 -4.54 -9.47
CA GLY A 98 3.49 -5.46 -10.51
C GLY A 98 4.26 -6.79 -10.43
N PHE A 99 4.13 -7.63 -11.47
CA PHE A 99 4.88 -8.90 -11.57
C PHE A 99 6.18 -8.74 -12.37
N ASP A 100 6.72 -7.54 -12.38
CA ASP A 100 7.98 -7.24 -13.03
C ASP A 100 9.10 -6.98 -12.00
N ASP A 101 10.29 -7.33 -12.39
CA ASP A 101 11.50 -6.90 -11.70
C ASP A 101 11.80 -5.47 -12.15
N GLN A 102 11.62 -4.52 -11.23
CA GLN A 102 11.72 -3.10 -11.54
C GLN A 102 13.15 -2.73 -11.96
N GLY A 103 13.37 -2.72 -13.27
CA GLY A 103 14.61 -2.22 -13.86
C GLY A 103 14.85 -0.75 -13.51
N PRO A 104 16.07 -0.23 -13.76
CA PRO A 104 16.43 1.14 -13.39
C PRO A 104 15.59 2.22 -14.09
N ALA A 105 15.06 1.96 -15.28
CA ALA A 105 14.24 2.89 -16.06
C ALA A 105 12.74 2.83 -15.73
N THR A 106 12.29 1.94 -14.84
CA THR A 106 10.86 1.71 -14.57
C THR A 106 10.28 2.77 -13.64
N LEU A 107 9.26 3.51 -14.11
CA LEU A 107 8.50 4.51 -13.34
C LEU A 107 7.08 4.06 -12.99
N ASN A 108 6.64 2.90 -13.49
CA ASN A 108 5.28 2.41 -13.36
C ASN A 108 5.15 1.33 -12.29
N GLY A 109 4.12 1.45 -11.43
CA GLY A 109 3.71 0.46 -10.44
C GLY A 109 2.27 0.01 -10.66
N ALA A 110 1.80 -0.96 -9.89
CA ALA A 110 0.43 -1.46 -9.96
C ALA A 110 -0.50 -0.82 -8.90
N VAL A 111 0.06 -0.19 -7.88
CA VAL A 111 -0.65 0.52 -6.81
C VAL A 111 -0.07 1.92 -6.66
N SER A 112 -0.94 2.93 -6.56
CA SER A 112 -0.52 4.31 -6.27
C SER A 112 -0.67 4.63 -4.79
N VAL A 113 0.25 5.44 -4.25
CA VAL A 113 0.15 6.01 -2.90
C VAL A 113 0.15 7.53 -2.98
N PHE A 114 -0.75 8.14 -2.22
CA PHE A 114 -0.90 9.60 -2.12
C PHE A 114 -0.73 10.03 -0.67
N VAL A 115 0.06 11.06 -0.45
CA VAL A 115 0.17 11.73 0.86
C VAL A 115 -0.33 13.16 0.69
N ASP A 116 -1.39 13.52 1.41
CA ASP A 116 -2.07 14.82 1.28
C ASP A 116 -2.44 15.19 -0.19
N GLY A 117 -2.72 14.15 -1.00
CA GLY A 117 -3.03 14.26 -2.42
C GLY A 117 -1.81 14.28 -3.36
N ALA A 118 -0.60 14.49 -2.88
CA ALA A 118 0.62 14.37 -3.67
C ALA A 118 0.94 12.90 -3.95
N VAL A 119 1.03 12.52 -5.23
CA VAL A 119 1.42 11.18 -5.65
C VAL A 119 2.87 10.90 -5.25
N GLN A 120 3.14 9.70 -4.74
CA GLN A 120 4.48 9.29 -4.34
C GLN A 120 5.17 8.55 -5.49
N PRO A 121 6.49 8.80 -5.70
CA PRO A 121 7.27 8.05 -6.66
C PRO A 121 7.24 6.54 -6.39
N ASN A 122 7.21 5.72 -7.44
CA ASN A 122 7.09 4.27 -7.30
C ASN A 122 8.20 3.65 -6.43
N ARG A 123 9.44 4.14 -6.53
CA ARG A 123 10.56 3.68 -5.67
C ARG A 123 10.29 3.85 -4.18
N ALA A 124 9.65 4.94 -3.79
CA ALA A 124 9.29 5.17 -2.39
C ALA A 124 8.35 4.10 -1.84
N LEU A 125 7.53 3.51 -2.70
CA LEU A 125 6.52 2.53 -2.31
C LEU A 125 7.10 1.14 -2.10
N THR A 126 8.19 0.82 -2.80
CA THR A 126 8.81 -0.50 -2.80
C THR A 126 9.79 -0.66 -1.62
N PHE A 127 10.51 0.40 -1.24
CA PHE A 127 11.65 0.30 -0.31
C PHE A 127 11.47 1.05 1.01
N THR A 128 10.29 1.65 1.26
CA THR A 128 10.14 2.52 2.44
C THR A 128 8.90 2.18 3.25
N PRO A 129 9.02 1.82 4.54
CA PRO A 129 7.91 1.88 5.45
C PRO A 129 7.55 3.36 5.65
N MET A 130 6.39 3.80 5.16
CA MET A 130 5.92 5.16 5.41
C MET A 130 5.52 5.28 6.88
N GLN A 131 6.21 6.16 7.62
CA GLN A 131 5.91 6.43 9.03
C GLN A 131 4.57 7.15 9.18
N LEU A 132 3.81 6.79 10.21
CA LEU A 132 2.44 7.26 10.42
C LEU A 132 2.32 8.29 11.55
N TRP A 133 3.42 8.94 11.97
CA TRP A 133 3.36 10.02 12.93
C TRP A 133 2.58 11.22 12.40
N ASP A 134 1.65 11.73 13.21
CA ASP A 134 0.80 12.87 12.87
C ASP A 134 -0.08 12.64 11.62
N VAL A 135 -0.48 11.39 11.40
CA VAL A 135 -1.44 10.98 10.37
C VAL A 135 -2.85 11.00 10.96
N GLU A 136 -3.79 11.59 10.24
CA GLU A 136 -5.20 11.64 10.60
C GLU A 136 -5.95 10.38 10.15
N GLN A 137 -5.63 9.90 8.94
CA GLN A 137 -6.34 8.78 8.31
C GLN A 137 -5.49 8.10 7.24
N VAL A 138 -5.63 6.79 7.13
CA VAL A 138 -5.12 5.97 6.03
C VAL A 138 -6.31 5.27 5.37
N GLU A 139 -6.45 5.43 4.06
CA GLU A 139 -7.46 4.76 3.24
C GLU A 139 -6.77 3.77 2.29
N VAL A 140 -7.15 2.50 2.33
CA VAL A 140 -6.63 1.47 1.44
C VAL A 140 -7.75 1.00 0.52
N PHE A 141 -7.71 1.42 -0.74
CA PHE A 141 -8.65 1.02 -1.78
C PHE A 141 -8.23 -0.32 -2.37
N LEU A 142 -9.12 -1.29 -2.34
CA LEU A 142 -8.90 -2.62 -2.88
C LEU A 142 -9.57 -2.73 -4.27
N GLY A 143 -8.76 -3.03 -5.29
CA GLY A 143 -9.18 -3.05 -6.69
C GLY A 143 -8.92 -1.75 -7.44
N PRO A 144 -9.10 -1.73 -8.77
CA PRO A 144 -8.69 -0.64 -9.64
C PRO A 144 -9.25 0.71 -9.24
N GLN A 145 -8.42 1.76 -9.30
CA GLN A 145 -8.80 3.15 -9.04
C GLN A 145 -8.40 4.09 -10.19
N SER A 146 -8.07 3.53 -11.37
CA SER A 146 -7.46 4.30 -12.45
C SER A 146 -8.36 5.40 -13.03
N THR A 147 -9.70 5.28 -12.94
CA THR A 147 -10.62 6.32 -13.38
C THR A 147 -10.48 7.61 -12.56
N THR A 148 -10.30 7.49 -11.24
CA THR A 148 -10.20 8.63 -10.32
C THR A 148 -8.77 9.03 -10.01
N GLN A 149 -7.87 8.05 -9.80
CA GLN A 149 -6.49 8.29 -9.38
C GLN A 149 -5.49 8.32 -10.55
N GLY A 150 -5.86 7.73 -11.69
CA GLY A 150 -5.03 7.70 -12.89
C GLY A 150 -4.09 6.50 -12.95
N ARG A 151 -2.94 6.71 -13.59
CA ARG A 151 -1.92 5.68 -13.80
C ARG A 151 -1.48 5.01 -12.50
N ASN A 152 -0.93 3.80 -12.59
CA ASN A 152 -0.40 3.05 -11.45
C ASN A 152 -1.42 2.69 -10.37
N SER A 153 -2.73 2.72 -10.68
CA SER A 153 -3.80 2.35 -9.75
C SER A 153 -4.59 1.14 -10.27
N LEU A 154 -3.89 0.23 -10.95
CA LEU A 154 -4.45 -0.98 -11.57
C LEU A 154 -4.99 -1.97 -10.53
N ALA A 155 -4.28 -2.16 -9.41
CA ALA A 155 -4.64 -3.09 -8.35
C ALA A 155 -5.28 -2.40 -7.14
N GLY A 156 -5.05 -1.09 -6.97
CA GLY A 156 -5.57 -0.32 -5.85
C GLY A 156 -4.89 1.02 -5.67
N ALA A 157 -5.25 1.69 -4.59
CA ALA A 157 -4.60 2.93 -4.16
C ALA A 157 -4.56 3.03 -2.64
N VAL A 158 -3.55 3.72 -2.11
CA VAL A 158 -3.47 4.10 -0.69
C VAL A 158 -3.47 5.61 -0.59
N VAL A 159 -4.34 6.17 0.25
CA VAL A 159 -4.43 7.61 0.49
C VAL A 159 -4.16 7.87 1.95
N ILE A 160 -3.11 8.62 2.23
CA ILE A 160 -2.68 9.01 3.57
C ILE A 160 -2.99 10.49 3.75
N GLN A 161 -3.76 10.80 4.78
CA GLN A 161 -4.04 12.15 5.18
C GLN A 161 -3.30 12.46 6.47
N THR A 162 -2.49 13.50 6.44
CA THR A 162 -1.81 13.97 7.64
C THR A 162 -2.59 15.13 8.27
N ARG A 163 -2.47 15.32 9.57
CA ARG A 163 -3.21 16.35 10.28
C ARG A 163 -2.99 17.75 9.67
N ASN A 164 -4.07 18.47 9.48
CA ASN A 164 -4.03 19.84 9.01
C ASN A 164 -3.84 20.83 10.17
N PRO A 165 -3.31 22.04 9.90
CA PRO A 165 -3.28 23.11 10.87
C PRO A 165 -4.70 23.48 11.32
N THR A 166 -4.86 23.75 12.60
CA THR A 166 -6.10 24.27 13.21
C THR A 166 -5.80 25.60 13.91
N PHE A 167 -6.83 26.41 14.16
CA PHE A 167 -6.65 27.66 14.92
C PHE A 167 -6.54 27.42 16.43
N THR A 168 -6.98 26.25 16.91
CA THR A 168 -6.80 25.83 18.30
C THR A 168 -5.38 25.29 18.48
N PRO A 169 -4.61 25.80 19.46
CA PRO A 169 -3.30 25.28 19.76
C PRO A 169 -3.34 23.79 20.12
N SER A 170 -2.40 23.03 19.58
CA SER A 170 -2.23 21.61 19.88
C SER A 170 -0.75 21.28 19.91
N PHE A 171 -0.38 20.33 20.75
CA PHE A 171 0.98 19.80 20.84
C PHE A 171 0.94 18.34 21.24
N SER A 172 1.73 17.51 20.55
CA SER A 172 1.93 16.10 20.88
C SER A 172 3.41 15.77 20.84
N ALA A 173 3.86 14.97 21.78
CA ALA A 173 5.23 14.44 21.81
C ALA A 173 5.20 12.96 22.20
N GLN A 174 6.07 12.16 21.60
CA GLN A 174 6.19 10.73 21.88
C GLN A 174 7.66 10.33 21.91
N THR A 175 8.00 9.39 22.79
CA THR A 175 9.26 8.65 22.71
C THR A 175 8.95 7.17 22.92
N HIS A 176 9.70 6.29 22.22
CA HIS A 176 9.56 4.86 22.37
C HIS A 176 10.91 4.16 22.42
N ALA A 177 10.91 2.97 23.01
CA ALA A 177 12.07 2.07 23.02
C ALA A 177 11.58 0.62 22.98
N GLY A 178 12.33 -0.24 22.31
CA GLY A 178 12.02 -1.66 22.16
C GLY A 178 13.26 -2.55 22.14
N ASN A 179 13.04 -3.86 21.93
CA ASN A 179 14.15 -4.78 21.68
C ASN A 179 14.76 -4.51 20.28
N TYR A 180 15.87 -5.17 19.97
CA TYR A 180 16.65 -4.98 18.73
C TYR A 180 17.11 -3.53 18.51
N GLY A 181 17.44 -2.83 19.60
CA GLY A 181 17.93 -1.46 19.56
C GLY A 181 16.89 -0.42 19.11
N GLU A 182 15.61 -0.82 18.96
CA GLU A 182 14.56 0.09 18.48
C GLU A 182 14.35 1.25 19.48
N ARG A 183 14.40 2.47 18.96
CA ARG A 183 14.14 3.69 19.72
C ARG A 183 13.73 4.83 18.80
N GLY A 184 12.94 5.75 19.32
CA GLY A 184 12.51 6.90 18.55
C GLY A 184 11.94 8.01 19.42
N ALA A 185 11.80 9.17 18.77
CA ALA A 185 11.16 10.35 19.33
C ALA A 185 10.40 11.09 18.24
N ALA A 186 9.25 11.63 18.59
CA ALA A 186 8.41 12.36 17.69
C ALA A 186 7.75 13.56 18.40
N VAL A 187 7.56 14.63 17.65
CA VAL A 187 6.85 15.83 18.13
C VAL A 187 5.98 16.37 17.02
N ALA A 188 4.82 16.90 17.37
CA ALA A 188 3.97 17.66 16.45
C ALA A 188 3.26 18.77 17.21
N GLY A 189 3.03 19.92 16.55
CA GLY A 189 2.30 21.00 17.18
C GLY A 189 1.92 22.07 16.18
N GLY A 190 0.90 22.84 16.52
CA GLY A 190 0.39 23.91 15.68
C GLY A 190 -0.64 24.76 16.39
N GLY A 191 -1.13 25.77 15.66
CA GLY A 191 -2.12 26.71 16.14
C GLY A 191 -2.24 27.93 15.24
N ALA A 192 -3.04 28.89 15.65
CA ALA A 192 -3.18 30.17 14.96
C ALA A 192 -1.85 30.95 14.94
N ILE A 193 -1.47 31.44 13.76
CA ILE A 193 -0.43 32.45 13.56
C ILE A 193 -1.09 33.83 13.45
N VAL A 194 -2.22 33.87 12.74
CA VAL A 194 -3.13 35.01 12.69
C VAL A 194 -4.52 34.45 12.92
N ASP A 195 -5.20 34.93 13.94
CA ASP A 195 -6.52 34.42 14.33
C ASP A 195 -7.48 34.40 13.13
N ASP A 196 -8.17 33.26 12.95
CA ASP A 196 -9.14 32.96 11.92
C ASP A 196 -8.66 33.11 10.46
N LYS A 197 -7.34 33.37 10.24
CA LYS A 197 -6.80 33.58 8.89
C LYS A 197 -5.61 32.71 8.52
N ILE A 198 -4.69 32.52 9.48
CA ILE A 198 -3.48 31.75 9.20
C ILE A 198 -3.21 30.82 10.38
N ALA A 199 -3.13 29.54 10.09
CA ALA A 199 -2.72 28.53 11.06
C ALA A 199 -1.53 27.74 10.53
N GLY A 200 -0.64 27.31 11.41
CA GLY A 200 0.52 26.51 11.07
C GLY A 200 0.61 25.24 11.90
N ARG A 201 1.25 24.19 11.34
CA ARG A 201 1.57 22.93 12.01
C ARG A 201 2.93 22.42 11.59
N ILE A 202 3.69 21.87 12.55
CA ILE A 202 4.96 21.20 12.30
C ILE A 202 4.90 19.83 12.95
N ALA A 203 5.39 18.81 12.26
CA ALA A 203 5.57 17.45 12.77
C ALA A 203 6.97 16.97 12.43
N LEU A 204 7.65 16.34 13.37
CA LEU A 204 8.98 15.75 13.23
C LEU A 204 8.97 14.39 13.90
N ASP A 205 9.58 13.39 13.27
CA ASP A 205 9.84 12.09 13.89
C ASP A 205 11.19 11.51 13.48
N TYR A 206 11.75 10.74 14.39
CA TYR A 206 12.97 9.99 14.22
C TYR A 206 12.80 8.61 14.84
N THR A 207 13.17 7.57 14.09
CA THR A 207 13.19 6.18 14.55
C THR A 207 14.45 5.50 14.05
N GLU A 208 15.08 4.68 14.88
CA GLU A 208 16.17 3.79 14.48
C GLU A 208 16.10 2.46 15.22
N GLY A 209 16.65 1.40 14.61
CA GLY A 209 16.80 0.07 15.17
C GLY A 209 18.02 -0.64 14.59
N ASP A 210 18.62 -1.53 15.39
CA ASP A 210 19.76 -2.33 14.95
C ASP A 210 19.31 -3.47 14.00
N GLY A 211 18.00 -3.81 14.04
CA GLY A 211 17.47 -4.95 13.30
C GLY A 211 17.60 -6.27 14.07
N TYR A 212 17.11 -7.33 13.47
CA TYR A 212 17.03 -8.66 14.11
C TYR A 212 17.72 -9.78 13.32
N VAL A 213 18.43 -9.44 12.24
CA VAL A 213 19.19 -10.39 11.42
C VAL A 213 20.68 -10.15 11.61
N ASP A 214 21.41 -11.17 12.11
CA ASP A 214 22.86 -11.13 12.27
C ASP A 214 23.55 -11.53 10.96
N ASN A 215 24.47 -10.72 10.45
CA ASN A 215 25.41 -11.13 9.41
C ASN A 215 26.62 -11.80 10.05
N VAL A 216 26.66 -13.14 9.98
CA VAL A 216 27.73 -13.92 10.64
C VAL A 216 29.11 -13.80 9.95
N ALA A 217 29.15 -13.46 8.66
CA ALA A 217 30.38 -13.26 7.91
C ALA A 217 31.07 -11.93 8.29
N LEU A 218 30.28 -10.87 8.44
CA LEU A 218 30.76 -9.54 8.78
C LEU A 218 30.78 -9.26 10.28
N ASN A 219 30.16 -10.11 11.09
CA ASN A 219 29.92 -9.90 12.52
C ASN A 219 29.28 -8.54 12.81
N ASP A 220 28.19 -8.25 12.08
CA ASP A 220 27.44 -6.98 12.12
C ASP A 220 25.95 -7.28 11.92
N ASP A 221 25.08 -6.30 12.20
CA ASP A 221 23.66 -6.40 11.92
C ASP A 221 23.40 -6.27 10.41
N ALA A 222 22.54 -7.15 9.87
CA ALA A 222 22.25 -7.17 8.43
C ALA A 222 21.10 -6.23 8.06
N ASN A 223 20.10 -6.06 8.93
CA ASN A 223 18.90 -5.28 8.64
C ASN A 223 18.64 -4.09 9.59
N PRO A 224 19.66 -3.26 9.91
CA PRO A 224 19.41 -2.05 10.66
C PRO A 224 18.49 -1.12 9.87
N ASN A 225 17.70 -0.32 10.58
CA ASN A 225 16.81 0.66 9.96
C ASN A 225 16.93 2.02 10.64
N ARG A 226 16.67 3.08 9.87
CA ARG A 226 16.60 4.46 10.37
C ARG A 226 15.64 5.25 9.52
N SER A 227 14.77 6.03 10.17
CA SER A 227 13.84 6.93 9.52
C SER A 227 13.91 8.32 10.16
N THR A 228 13.93 9.36 9.34
CA THR A 228 13.87 10.77 9.78
C THR A 228 12.85 11.48 8.91
N ASN A 229 11.79 12.00 9.51
CA ASN A 229 10.73 12.67 8.79
C ASN A 229 10.44 14.03 9.40
N GLY A 230 10.12 14.99 8.53
CA GLY A 230 9.72 16.34 8.92
C GLY A 230 8.63 16.85 8.00
N ARG A 231 7.60 17.48 8.58
CA ARG A 231 6.53 18.10 7.81
C ARG A 231 6.13 19.44 8.40
N GLY A 232 5.96 20.42 7.52
CA GLY A 232 5.41 21.73 7.84
C GLY A 232 4.19 22.02 6.98
N LYS A 233 3.11 22.49 7.58
CA LYS A 233 1.89 22.91 6.89
C LYS A 233 1.50 24.32 7.27
N LEU A 234 0.97 25.09 6.31
CA LEU A 234 0.42 26.42 6.50
C LEU A 234 -0.96 26.49 5.84
N LEU A 235 -1.98 26.69 6.65
CA LEU A 235 -3.35 26.96 6.21
C LEU A 235 -3.58 28.47 6.19
N ILE A 236 -4.03 28.99 5.04
CA ILE A 236 -4.33 30.41 4.83
C ILE A 236 -5.78 30.52 4.36
N LEU A 237 -6.60 31.25 5.10
CA LEU A 237 -7.99 31.58 4.84
C LEU A 237 -8.15 33.06 4.56
N PRO A 238 -7.93 33.53 3.32
CA PRO A 238 -8.02 34.97 3.00
C PRO A 238 -9.43 35.53 3.18
N ASN A 239 -10.43 34.69 2.90
CA ASN A 239 -11.86 34.96 3.09
C ASN A 239 -12.61 33.61 3.32
N GLU A 240 -13.94 33.63 3.44
CA GLU A 240 -14.77 32.47 3.73
C GLU A 240 -14.88 31.47 2.57
N ASP A 241 -14.47 31.87 1.36
CA ASP A 241 -14.62 31.07 0.14
C ASP A 241 -13.30 30.47 -0.36
N LEU A 242 -12.16 30.87 0.21
CA LEU A 242 -10.85 30.47 -0.28
C LEU A 242 -9.99 29.86 0.82
N ASP A 243 -9.67 28.58 0.65
CA ASP A 243 -8.73 27.82 1.49
C ASP A 243 -7.46 27.55 0.69
N VAL A 244 -6.30 27.89 1.25
CA VAL A 244 -4.99 27.57 0.69
C VAL A 244 -4.19 26.81 1.72
N LEU A 245 -3.83 25.57 1.38
CA LEU A 245 -2.97 24.72 2.21
C LEU A 245 -1.63 24.51 1.50
N LEU A 246 -0.56 25.00 2.13
CA LEU A 246 0.81 24.75 1.68
C LEU A 246 1.44 23.67 2.56
N THR A 247 2.14 22.73 1.94
CA THR A 247 2.81 21.63 2.65
C THR A 247 4.24 21.51 2.14
N TYR A 248 5.18 21.34 3.07
CA TYR A 248 6.52 20.83 2.82
C TYR A 248 6.73 19.59 3.68
N ALA A 249 7.25 18.52 3.07
CA ALA A 249 7.61 17.29 3.77
C ALA A 249 9.00 16.83 3.33
N HIS A 250 9.81 16.40 4.29
CA HIS A 250 11.10 15.75 4.10
C HIS A 250 11.04 14.36 4.72
N ASN A 251 11.46 13.33 3.98
CA ASN A 251 11.54 11.96 4.46
C ASN A 251 12.92 11.39 4.08
N GLU A 252 13.63 10.83 5.03
CA GLU A 252 14.84 10.05 4.80
C GLU A 252 14.68 8.70 5.48
N HIS A 253 14.84 7.64 4.70
CA HIS A 253 14.78 6.27 5.19
C HIS A 253 16.00 5.49 4.73
N ARG A 254 16.61 4.74 5.65
CA ARG A 254 17.70 3.82 5.36
C ARG A 254 17.42 2.50 6.04
N GLN A 255 17.58 1.41 5.29
CA GLN A 255 17.47 0.04 5.81
C GLN A 255 18.59 -0.85 5.28
N GLY A 256 18.88 -1.92 6.02
CA GLY A 256 19.70 -3.03 5.56
C GLY A 256 18.85 -4.13 4.94
N GLU A 257 19.45 -5.23 4.57
CA GLU A 257 18.81 -6.34 3.88
C GLU A 257 18.23 -7.37 4.88
N ASN A 258 17.00 -7.84 4.62
CA ASN A 258 16.27 -8.75 5.50
C ASN A 258 16.29 -10.20 4.98
N ALA A 259 17.44 -10.69 4.56
CA ALA A 259 17.59 -12.06 4.12
C ALA A 259 18.03 -12.99 5.25
N VAL A 260 17.64 -14.26 5.19
CA VAL A 260 18.13 -15.32 6.07
C VAL A 260 18.63 -16.50 5.25
N MET A 261 19.59 -17.24 5.80
CA MET A 261 20.24 -18.34 5.08
C MET A 261 19.67 -19.72 5.44
N ARG A 262 19.85 -20.66 4.53
CA ARG A 262 19.71 -22.09 4.79
C ARG A 262 21.10 -22.72 4.90
N GLU A 263 21.34 -23.44 5.97
CA GLU A 263 22.60 -24.13 6.21
C GLU A 263 22.33 -25.62 6.43
N ASN A 264 22.96 -26.50 5.64
CA ASN A 264 22.76 -27.95 5.69
C ASN A 264 21.26 -28.35 5.62
N GLY A 265 20.50 -27.67 4.76
CA GLY A 265 19.06 -27.88 4.55
C GLY A 265 18.15 -27.37 5.68
N ARG A 266 18.68 -26.65 6.67
CA ARG A 266 17.91 -26.07 7.77
C ARG A 266 17.93 -24.55 7.70
N VAL A 267 16.79 -23.92 7.89
CA VAL A 267 16.70 -22.46 7.99
C VAL A 267 17.40 -21.99 9.27
N ARG A 268 18.28 -21.03 9.11
CA ARG A 268 18.93 -20.31 10.19
C ARG A 268 18.20 -18.98 10.38
N TYR A 269 17.07 -19.05 11.08
CA TYR A 269 16.29 -17.85 11.34
C TYR A 269 17.17 -16.73 11.90
N TYR A 270 16.95 -15.52 11.35
CA TYR A 270 17.62 -14.29 11.75
C TYR A 270 19.15 -14.32 11.60
N LYS A 271 19.66 -15.09 10.64
CA LYS A 271 21.10 -15.14 10.29
C LYS A 271 21.30 -15.17 8.78
N VAL A 272 22.24 -14.36 8.32
CA VAL A 272 22.76 -14.35 6.95
C VAL A 272 24.29 -14.45 6.98
N SER A 273 24.90 -14.92 5.91
CA SER A 273 26.36 -14.96 5.76
C SER A 273 26.75 -14.24 4.48
N SER A 274 26.47 -12.94 4.39
CA SER A 274 26.81 -12.08 3.26
C SER A 274 28.19 -11.43 3.47
N ASN A 275 29.01 -11.37 2.41
CA ASN A 275 30.28 -10.66 2.41
C ASN A 275 30.12 -9.14 2.21
N THR A 276 28.90 -8.71 1.85
CA THR A 276 28.58 -7.32 1.52
C THR A 276 27.65 -6.72 2.58
N LYS A 277 27.96 -5.51 3.05
CA LYS A 277 27.03 -4.73 3.85
C LYS A 277 26.02 -4.05 2.91
N ALA A 278 24.91 -4.73 2.69
CA ALA A 278 23.81 -4.23 1.86
C ALA A 278 23.04 -3.10 2.55
N PHE A 279 22.49 -2.19 1.78
CA PHE A 279 21.61 -1.13 2.25
C PHE A 279 20.76 -0.55 1.12
N ASP A 280 19.61 -0.02 1.47
CA ASP A 280 18.78 0.90 0.72
C ASP A 280 18.70 2.23 1.45
N ASN A 281 18.84 3.32 0.74
CA ASN A 281 18.70 4.67 1.27
C ASN A 281 17.87 5.53 0.32
N LEU A 282 16.75 6.07 0.81
CA LEU A 282 15.87 6.96 0.07
C LEU A 282 15.73 8.29 0.81
N LYS A 283 15.88 9.40 0.09
CA LYS A 283 15.54 10.74 0.53
C LYS A 283 14.48 11.32 -0.38
N GLN A 284 13.51 12.02 0.20
CA GLN A 284 12.45 12.67 -0.54
C GLN A 284 12.12 14.02 0.06
N ASP A 285 11.93 15.00 -0.81
CA ASP A 285 11.42 16.32 -0.48
C ASP A 285 10.15 16.58 -1.30
N THR A 286 9.02 16.81 -0.64
CA THR A 286 7.73 17.11 -1.28
C THR A 286 7.28 18.50 -0.93
N VAL A 287 6.98 19.31 -1.94
CA VAL A 287 6.30 20.59 -1.78
C VAL A 287 4.94 20.49 -2.46
N SER A 288 3.88 20.91 -1.78
CA SER A 288 2.56 20.99 -2.39
C SER A 288 1.77 22.22 -2.00
N ALA A 289 0.87 22.62 -2.89
CA ALA A 289 -0.10 23.68 -2.68
C ALA A 289 -1.49 23.17 -3.10
N LYS A 290 -2.41 23.09 -2.15
CA LYS A 290 -3.81 22.78 -2.39
C LYS A 290 -4.62 24.05 -2.21
N VAL A 291 -5.46 24.38 -3.20
CA VAL A 291 -6.35 25.53 -3.21
C VAL A 291 -7.76 25.02 -3.42
N ASP A 292 -8.63 25.28 -2.47
CA ASP A 292 -10.07 25.06 -2.59
C ASP A 292 -10.80 26.41 -2.62
N TYR A 293 -11.55 26.67 -3.69
CA TYR A 293 -12.28 27.91 -3.89
C TYR A 293 -13.77 27.63 -4.10
N ARG A 294 -14.61 28.11 -3.21
CA ARG A 294 -16.06 28.04 -3.31
C ARG A 294 -16.57 29.15 -4.23
N LEU A 295 -17.15 28.77 -5.36
CA LEU A 295 -17.70 29.68 -6.34
C LEU A 295 -19.12 30.13 -5.94
N ASP A 296 -19.92 29.19 -5.45
CA ASP A 296 -21.25 29.38 -4.88
C ASP A 296 -21.62 28.18 -3.98
N ASP A 297 -22.87 28.04 -3.59
CA ASP A 297 -23.36 26.96 -2.71
C ASP A 297 -23.22 25.56 -3.31
N ASN A 298 -23.13 25.45 -4.64
CA ASN A 298 -23.09 24.18 -5.36
C ASN A 298 -21.74 23.91 -6.03
N TRP A 299 -21.03 24.94 -6.44
CA TRP A 299 -19.81 24.84 -7.22
C TRP A 299 -18.56 25.20 -6.44
N SER A 300 -17.54 24.37 -6.59
CA SER A 300 -16.21 24.67 -6.06
C SER A 300 -15.12 24.28 -7.05
N LEU A 301 -13.98 24.96 -6.96
CA LEU A 301 -12.77 24.68 -7.73
C LEU A 301 -11.70 24.18 -6.79
N THR A 302 -11.10 23.05 -7.10
CA THR A 302 -9.93 22.50 -6.39
C THR A 302 -8.73 22.49 -7.32
N SER A 303 -7.62 23.07 -6.87
CA SER A 303 -6.32 22.97 -7.54
C SER A 303 -5.31 22.32 -6.61
N LEU A 304 -4.60 21.31 -7.07
CA LEU A 304 -3.51 20.67 -6.33
C LEU A 304 -2.26 20.63 -7.21
N THR A 305 -1.23 21.33 -6.75
CA THR A 305 0.10 21.32 -7.36
C THR A 305 1.07 20.64 -6.41
N ALA A 306 1.85 19.68 -6.87
CA ALA A 306 2.87 19.03 -6.05
C ALA A 306 4.15 18.79 -6.86
N ASN A 307 5.29 18.84 -6.19
CA ASN A 307 6.57 18.37 -6.69
C ASN A 307 7.26 17.53 -5.62
N THR A 308 7.66 16.32 -5.98
CA THR A 308 8.45 15.43 -5.12
C THR A 308 9.79 15.16 -5.79
N SER A 309 10.87 15.57 -5.14
CA SER A 309 12.24 15.22 -5.52
C SER A 309 12.70 14.02 -4.70
N SER A 310 13.39 13.08 -5.32
CA SER A 310 13.87 11.85 -4.66
C SER A 310 15.31 11.53 -5.04
N ASP A 311 16.10 11.09 -4.06
CA ASP A 311 17.48 10.56 -4.21
C ASP A 311 17.47 9.15 -3.59
N TYR A 312 17.68 8.14 -4.43
CA TYR A 312 17.76 6.74 -4.02
C TYR A 312 19.15 6.18 -4.29
N SER A 313 19.72 5.50 -3.30
CA SER A 313 20.98 4.79 -3.44
C SER A 313 20.92 3.46 -2.72
N ALA A 314 21.41 2.41 -3.38
CA ALA A 314 21.44 1.07 -2.81
C ALA A 314 22.76 0.36 -3.09
N ARG A 315 23.11 -0.54 -2.19
CA ARG A 315 24.11 -1.58 -2.38
C ARG A 315 23.45 -2.91 -2.04
N LEU A 316 23.25 -3.75 -3.04
CA LEU A 316 22.56 -5.01 -2.92
C LEU A 316 23.58 -6.14 -3.10
N ASP A 317 23.54 -7.13 -2.22
CA ASP A 317 24.24 -8.39 -2.38
C ASP A 317 23.31 -9.36 -3.10
N PHE A 318 23.57 -9.63 -4.36
CA PHE A 318 22.65 -10.39 -5.17
C PHE A 318 22.67 -11.90 -4.84
N ASP A 319 23.85 -12.42 -4.46
CA ASP A 319 23.99 -13.82 -4.07
C ASP A 319 23.75 -14.07 -2.57
N GLN A 320 23.79 -13.01 -1.73
CA GLN A 320 23.59 -13.02 -0.28
C GLN A 320 24.40 -14.08 0.45
N THR A 321 25.61 -14.38 -0.07
CA THR A 321 26.53 -15.39 0.48
C THR A 321 27.84 -14.78 0.94
N ALA A 322 28.72 -15.60 1.53
CA ALA A 322 30.07 -15.19 1.89
C ALA A 322 31.05 -15.17 0.68
N ILE A 323 30.58 -15.53 -0.51
CA ILE A 323 31.35 -15.52 -1.75
C ILE A 323 31.20 -14.13 -2.38
N ASP A 324 32.29 -13.55 -2.89
CA ASP A 324 32.26 -12.29 -3.62
C ASP A 324 31.84 -12.54 -5.08
N ASP A 325 30.55 -12.78 -5.29
CA ASP A 325 30.02 -13.11 -6.63
C ASP A 325 29.38 -11.88 -7.27
N GLN A 326 28.20 -11.44 -6.82
CA GLN A 326 27.45 -10.37 -7.49
C GLN A 326 27.02 -9.27 -6.52
N VAL A 327 27.42 -8.02 -6.82
CA VAL A 327 26.99 -6.82 -6.09
C VAL A 327 26.41 -5.80 -7.05
N ILE A 328 25.21 -5.30 -6.75
CA ILE A 328 24.61 -4.18 -7.48
C ILE A 328 24.79 -2.89 -6.68
N LEU A 329 25.36 -1.89 -7.34
CA LEU A 329 25.43 -0.51 -6.83
C LEU A 329 24.47 0.34 -7.65
N ARG A 330 23.40 0.82 -7.02
CA ARG A 330 22.33 1.57 -7.66
C ARG A 330 22.30 3.02 -7.18
N LYS A 331 22.12 3.93 -8.11
CA LYS A 331 21.87 5.34 -7.84
C LYS A 331 20.77 5.85 -8.79
N GLN A 332 19.76 6.52 -8.22
CA GLN A 332 18.66 7.10 -8.98
C GLN A 332 18.27 8.42 -8.36
N ASP A 333 18.13 9.45 -9.21
CA ASP A 333 17.68 10.79 -8.85
C ASP A 333 16.43 11.11 -9.68
N GLY A 334 15.34 11.55 -9.09
CA GLY A 334 14.10 11.81 -9.83
C GLY A 334 13.28 12.96 -9.27
N ASP A 335 12.51 13.58 -10.16
CA ASP A 335 11.54 14.62 -9.83
C ASP A 335 10.18 14.24 -10.40
N LEU A 336 9.15 14.30 -9.58
CA LEU A 336 7.76 14.06 -9.94
C LEU A 336 6.94 15.32 -9.70
N PHE A 337 6.66 16.07 -10.77
CA PHE A 337 5.74 17.19 -10.76
C PHE A 337 4.34 16.73 -11.12
N SER A 338 3.32 17.22 -10.41
CA SER A 338 1.92 16.99 -10.75
C SER A 338 1.06 18.23 -10.53
N GLN A 339 0.10 18.41 -11.44
CA GLN A 339 -0.94 19.44 -11.36
C GLN A 339 -2.29 18.81 -11.62
N GLU A 340 -3.22 18.98 -10.68
CA GLU A 340 -4.62 18.60 -10.84
C GLU A 340 -5.51 19.81 -10.67
N LEU A 341 -6.47 20.00 -11.57
CA LEU A 341 -7.50 21.02 -11.50
C LEU A 341 -8.86 20.36 -11.60
N ARG A 342 -9.76 20.60 -10.65
CA ARG A 342 -11.12 20.05 -10.63
C ARG A 342 -12.17 21.11 -10.41
N LEU A 343 -13.22 21.06 -11.21
CA LEU A 343 -14.47 21.76 -10.97
C LEU A 343 -15.48 20.77 -10.38
N ASN A 344 -15.89 21.00 -9.16
CA ASN A 344 -16.81 20.14 -8.40
C ASN A 344 -18.19 20.75 -8.39
N TYR A 345 -19.22 19.90 -8.45
CA TYR A 345 -20.63 20.26 -8.29
C TYR A 345 -21.30 19.37 -7.26
N THR A 346 -21.99 19.96 -6.31
CA THR A 346 -22.71 19.26 -5.26
C THR A 346 -24.13 19.82 -5.12
N ALA A 347 -25.12 18.98 -5.31
CA ALA A 347 -26.53 19.23 -5.04
C ALA A 347 -27.15 18.01 -4.38
N ASP A 348 -28.39 18.10 -3.89
CA ASP A 348 -29.04 17.03 -3.13
C ASP A 348 -29.04 15.67 -3.84
N THR A 349 -29.24 15.66 -5.15
CA THR A 349 -29.36 14.43 -5.96
C THR A 349 -28.16 14.18 -6.88
N VAL A 350 -27.24 15.13 -7.01
CA VAL A 350 -26.09 15.02 -7.92
C VAL A 350 -24.83 15.50 -7.21
N LYS A 351 -23.81 14.64 -7.17
CA LYS A 351 -22.47 15.00 -6.81
C LYS A 351 -21.57 14.66 -7.99
N SER A 352 -20.78 15.58 -8.47
CA SER A 352 -19.94 15.36 -9.64
C SER A 352 -18.69 16.22 -9.64
N PHE A 353 -17.72 15.81 -10.43
CA PHE A 353 -16.59 16.66 -10.78
C PHE A 353 -16.13 16.39 -12.22
N VAL A 354 -15.47 17.37 -12.79
CA VAL A 354 -14.65 17.24 -14.01
C VAL A 354 -13.28 17.83 -13.72
N GLY A 355 -12.23 17.17 -14.19
CA GLY A 355 -10.87 17.57 -13.90
C GLY A 355 -9.92 17.36 -15.05
N ALA A 356 -8.80 18.07 -14.99
CA ALA A 356 -7.63 17.90 -15.83
C ALA A 356 -6.41 17.58 -14.95
N TYR A 357 -5.54 16.73 -15.47
CA TYR A 357 -4.31 16.31 -14.80
C TYR A 357 -3.13 16.46 -15.75
N TYR A 358 -2.01 16.91 -15.21
CA TYR A 358 -0.71 16.90 -15.84
C TYR A 358 0.32 16.33 -14.85
N GLY A 359 1.09 15.35 -15.30
CA GLY A 359 2.21 14.76 -14.57
C GLY A 359 3.47 14.79 -15.42
N HIS A 360 4.60 15.06 -14.80
CA HIS A 360 5.93 15.01 -15.39
C HIS A 360 6.87 14.35 -14.39
N ASP A 361 7.34 13.16 -14.73
CA ASP A 361 8.12 12.27 -13.87
C ASP A 361 9.47 11.99 -14.56
N THR A 362 10.56 12.30 -13.89
CA THR A 362 11.92 12.08 -14.40
C THR A 362 12.69 11.16 -13.48
N ASN A 363 13.56 10.35 -14.05
CA ASN A 363 14.45 9.48 -13.29
C ASN A 363 15.79 9.34 -14.02
N ASN A 364 16.85 9.86 -13.44
CA ASN A 364 18.21 9.59 -13.87
C ASN A 364 18.71 8.35 -13.11
N PHE A 365 19.23 7.37 -13.82
CA PHE A 365 19.66 6.12 -13.22
C PHE A 365 21.10 5.76 -13.58
N HIS A 366 21.81 5.15 -12.62
CA HIS A 366 23.16 4.64 -12.77
C HIS A 366 23.32 3.37 -11.92
N ASP A 367 23.08 2.22 -12.52
CA ASP A 367 23.30 0.91 -11.92
C ASP A 367 24.62 0.33 -12.39
N ARG A 368 25.42 -0.23 -11.46
CA ARG A 368 26.66 -0.94 -11.76
C ARG A 368 26.57 -2.34 -11.16
N LEU A 369 26.80 -3.33 -12.01
CA LEU A 369 26.92 -4.73 -11.61
C LEU A 369 28.40 -5.07 -11.48
N LEU A 370 28.78 -5.50 -10.30
CA LEU A 370 30.13 -6.04 -10.02
C LEU A 370 30.01 -7.57 -9.93
N PHE A 371 30.99 -8.24 -10.52
CA PHE A 371 31.18 -9.68 -10.40
C PHE A 371 32.61 -9.97 -9.93
N GLU A 372 32.79 -10.69 -8.83
CA GLU A 372 34.08 -10.91 -8.17
C GLU A 372 34.84 -9.58 -7.92
N GLY A 373 34.11 -8.51 -7.57
CA GLY A 373 34.68 -7.18 -7.34
C GLY A 373 35.02 -6.36 -8.60
N GLU A 374 34.98 -6.96 -9.79
CA GLU A 374 35.28 -6.30 -11.06
C GLU A 374 33.96 -5.80 -11.71
N LEU A 375 34.02 -4.71 -12.46
CA LEU A 375 32.87 -4.15 -13.16
C LEU A 375 32.43 -5.07 -14.32
N PHE A 376 31.25 -5.65 -14.23
CA PHE A 376 30.69 -6.57 -15.21
C PHE A 376 29.61 -5.94 -16.09
N GLY A 377 28.89 -4.92 -15.60
CA GLY A 377 27.83 -4.26 -16.36
C GLY A 377 27.48 -2.90 -15.80
N VAL A 378 26.99 -2.02 -16.68
CA VAL A 378 26.47 -0.70 -16.35
C VAL A 378 25.13 -0.50 -17.08
N ALA A 379 24.17 0.08 -16.38
CA ALA A 379 22.97 0.65 -16.98
C ALA A 379 22.87 2.11 -16.52
N LYS A 380 22.99 3.04 -17.46
CA LYS A 380 23.00 4.47 -17.19
C LYS A 380 22.17 5.22 -18.23
N GLY A 381 21.43 6.22 -17.77
CA GLY A 381 20.58 7.02 -18.63
C GLY A 381 19.53 7.80 -17.86
N ASP A 382 18.56 8.30 -18.59
CA ASP A 382 17.39 8.98 -18.02
C ASP A 382 16.09 8.49 -18.66
N THR A 383 15.04 8.52 -17.87
CA THR A 383 13.66 8.27 -18.30
C THR A 383 12.80 9.46 -17.91
N THR A 384 12.02 9.96 -18.87
CA THR A 384 11.01 10.98 -18.66
C THR A 384 9.64 10.43 -19.02
N LEU A 385 8.67 10.60 -18.13
CA LEU A 385 7.29 10.21 -18.36
C LEU A 385 6.38 11.42 -18.25
N GLU A 386 5.72 11.78 -19.33
CA GLU A 386 4.63 12.78 -19.35
C GLU A 386 3.28 12.09 -19.34
N ASN A 387 2.38 12.54 -18.45
CA ASN A 387 0.99 12.07 -18.39
C ASN A 387 0.03 13.26 -18.44
N LYS A 388 -0.92 13.23 -19.36
CA LYS A 388 -1.98 14.23 -19.54
C LYS A 388 -3.32 13.52 -19.50
N ALA A 389 -4.25 14.00 -18.68
CA ALA A 389 -5.56 13.38 -18.59
C ALA A 389 -6.70 14.39 -18.45
N LEU A 390 -7.86 13.98 -18.98
CA LEU A 390 -9.16 14.56 -18.69
C LEU A 390 -10.02 13.50 -18.03
N PHE A 391 -10.64 13.83 -16.89
CA PHE A 391 -11.41 12.86 -16.13
C PHE A 391 -12.59 13.48 -15.43
N GLY A 392 -13.57 12.66 -15.05
CA GLY A 392 -14.70 13.11 -14.28
C GLY A 392 -15.57 11.95 -13.82
N GLU A 393 -16.39 12.24 -12.82
CA GLU A 393 -17.37 11.30 -12.26
C GLU A 393 -18.67 12.03 -11.92
N VAL A 394 -19.77 11.38 -12.16
CA VAL A 394 -21.12 11.82 -11.79
C VAL A 394 -21.77 10.74 -10.94
N ASN A 395 -22.26 11.14 -9.77
CA ASN A 395 -23.09 10.36 -8.88
C ASN A 395 -24.49 10.97 -8.87
N TRP A 396 -25.42 10.28 -9.48
CA TRP A 396 -26.78 10.76 -9.67
C TRP A 396 -27.79 9.86 -8.96
N THR A 397 -28.39 10.39 -7.89
CA THR A 397 -29.52 9.75 -7.20
C THR A 397 -30.80 10.05 -8.00
N PHE A 398 -31.07 9.24 -9.01
CA PHE A 398 -32.19 9.43 -9.95
C PHE A 398 -33.53 8.96 -9.39
N ALA A 399 -33.50 8.20 -8.30
CA ALA A 399 -34.67 7.82 -7.51
C ALA A 399 -34.24 7.72 -6.04
N PRO A 400 -35.17 7.80 -5.07
CA PRO A 400 -34.82 7.86 -3.63
C PRO A 400 -33.87 6.76 -3.11
N GLN A 401 -33.90 5.59 -3.75
CA GLN A 401 -33.10 4.44 -3.35
C GLN A 401 -32.02 4.07 -4.38
N TRP A 402 -31.93 4.78 -5.51
CA TRP A 402 -31.06 4.41 -6.60
C TRP A 402 -30.07 5.51 -6.94
N THR A 403 -28.78 5.20 -6.89
CA THR A 403 -27.72 6.09 -7.32
C THR A 403 -26.94 5.45 -8.46
N LEU A 404 -26.87 6.15 -9.58
CA LEU A 404 -26.00 5.81 -10.72
C LEU A 404 -24.65 6.51 -10.55
N ILE A 405 -23.58 5.75 -10.67
CA ILE A 405 -22.22 6.24 -10.64
C ILE A 405 -21.62 6.06 -12.03
N THR A 406 -21.19 7.13 -12.68
CA THR A 406 -20.54 7.06 -13.98
C THR A 406 -19.25 7.87 -13.98
N GLY A 407 -18.18 7.26 -14.37
CA GLY A 407 -16.87 7.92 -14.47
C GLY A 407 -16.21 7.60 -15.79
N LEU A 408 -15.40 8.54 -16.24
CA LEU A 408 -14.55 8.36 -17.44
C LEU A 408 -13.26 9.13 -17.26
N ARG A 409 -12.16 8.51 -17.64
CA ARG A 409 -10.86 9.14 -17.78
C ARG A 409 -10.26 8.79 -19.13
N TYR A 410 -9.67 9.78 -19.76
CA TYR A 410 -8.77 9.62 -20.89
C TYR A 410 -7.39 10.03 -20.47
N ASP A 411 -6.46 9.11 -20.57
CA ASP A 411 -5.02 9.32 -20.34
C ASP A 411 -4.26 9.28 -21.66
N HIS A 412 -3.33 10.22 -21.81
CA HIS A 412 -2.27 10.20 -22.81
C HIS A 412 -0.93 10.22 -22.08
N GLU A 413 -0.14 9.18 -22.27
CA GLU A 413 1.15 8.98 -21.62
C GLU A 413 2.26 8.88 -22.67
N THR A 414 3.38 9.57 -22.46
CA THR A 414 4.59 9.45 -23.28
C THR A 414 5.76 9.08 -22.38
N ASN A 415 6.45 8.01 -22.72
CA ASN A 415 7.66 7.54 -22.04
C ASN A 415 8.84 7.71 -23.00
N ASP A 416 9.79 8.56 -22.62
CA ASP A 416 11.04 8.83 -23.32
C ASP A 416 12.18 8.31 -22.48
N THR A 417 12.96 7.35 -23.00
CA THR A 417 14.16 6.82 -22.34
C THR A 417 15.38 7.06 -23.21
N ASP A 418 16.39 7.70 -22.63
CA ASP A 418 17.70 7.95 -23.23
C ASP A 418 18.75 7.15 -22.49
N ILE A 419 19.51 6.33 -23.18
CA ILE A 419 20.52 5.45 -22.60
C ILE A 419 21.88 5.92 -23.04
N ASP A 420 22.72 6.19 -22.05
CA ASP A 420 24.09 6.64 -22.26
C ASP A 420 24.97 5.54 -22.85
N GLN A 421 25.92 5.93 -23.68
CA GLN A 421 26.98 5.03 -24.14
C GLN A 421 28.01 4.82 -23.03
N ASP A 422 28.37 3.56 -22.77
CA ASP A 422 29.50 3.17 -21.97
C ASP A 422 30.18 1.91 -22.55
N ASP A 423 31.11 1.32 -21.84
CA ASP A 423 31.84 0.11 -22.28
C ASP A 423 30.95 -1.15 -22.36
N PHE A 424 29.75 -1.11 -21.78
CA PHE A 424 28.82 -2.23 -21.68
C PHE A 424 27.50 -1.99 -22.40
N SER A 425 27.16 -0.73 -22.72
CA SER A 425 25.87 -0.35 -23.30
C SER A 425 26.05 0.46 -24.58
N SER A 426 25.27 0.15 -25.61
CA SER A 426 25.13 1.01 -26.77
C SER A 426 24.19 2.17 -26.47
N PRO A 427 24.46 3.39 -26.97
CA PRO A 427 23.56 4.50 -26.76
C PRO A 427 22.23 4.25 -27.49
N GLY A 428 21.14 4.69 -26.89
CA GLY A 428 19.82 4.53 -27.52
C GLY A 428 18.81 5.52 -26.98
N LYS A 429 17.88 5.90 -27.87
CA LYS A 429 16.70 6.66 -27.51
C LYS A 429 15.45 5.89 -27.91
N VAL A 430 14.55 5.70 -26.96
CA VAL A 430 13.26 5.07 -27.19
C VAL A 430 12.17 6.01 -26.71
N SER A 431 11.22 6.32 -27.59
CA SER A 431 10.04 7.11 -27.28
C SER A 431 8.80 6.30 -27.60
N LYS A 432 7.88 6.20 -26.65
CA LYS A 432 6.59 5.50 -26.81
C LYS A 432 5.47 6.33 -26.19
N SER A 433 4.36 6.39 -26.89
CA SER A 433 3.14 7.03 -26.40
C SER A 433 2.00 6.02 -26.32
N PHE A 434 1.17 6.16 -25.32
CA PHE A 434 0.04 5.27 -25.05
C PHE A 434 -1.21 6.09 -24.72
N ASP A 435 -2.36 5.61 -25.20
CA ASP A 435 -3.67 6.19 -24.92
C ASP A 435 -4.54 5.19 -24.15
N ALA A 436 -5.20 5.64 -23.09
CA ALA A 436 -6.07 4.79 -22.30
C ALA A 436 -7.44 5.45 -22.03
N TRP A 437 -8.51 4.70 -22.31
CA TRP A 437 -9.87 5.04 -21.91
C TRP A 437 -10.27 4.17 -20.71
N LEU A 438 -10.58 4.82 -19.58
CA LEU A 438 -10.78 4.20 -18.28
C LEU A 438 -12.20 4.48 -17.76
N PRO A 439 -13.22 3.75 -18.26
CA PRO A 439 -14.59 3.89 -17.82
C PRO A 439 -14.81 3.27 -16.44
N LYS A 440 -15.76 3.87 -15.68
CA LYS A 440 -16.33 3.37 -14.43
C LYS A 440 -17.85 3.47 -14.53
N LEU A 441 -18.54 2.39 -14.19
CA LEU A 441 -20.01 2.36 -14.13
C LEU A 441 -20.43 1.61 -12.87
N GLY A 442 -21.21 2.27 -12.03
CA GLY A 442 -21.73 1.71 -10.80
C GLY A 442 -23.22 1.97 -10.65
N LEU A 443 -23.91 1.06 -10.01
CA LEU A 443 -25.29 1.21 -9.60
C LEU A 443 -25.40 0.84 -8.12
N ASP A 444 -25.86 1.76 -7.30
CA ASP A 444 -26.04 1.58 -5.87
C ASP A 444 -27.53 1.59 -5.53
N TYR A 445 -27.99 0.60 -4.76
CA TYR A 445 -29.35 0.46 -4.31
C TYR A 445 -29.41 0.50 -2.78
N GLN A 446 -30.13 1.45 -2.23
CA GLN A 446 -30.39 1.55 -0.81
C GLN A 446 -31.50 0.59 -0.41
N LEU A 447 -31.15 -0.56 0.18
CA LEU A 447 -32.08 -1.60 0.65
C LEU A 447 -32.90 -1.14 1.86
N ALA A 448 -32.27 -0.38 2.76
CA ALA A 448 -32.85 0.22 3.95
C ALA A 448 -32.05 1.47 4.33
N GLU A 449 -32.40 2.18 5.39
CA GLU A 449 -31.76 3.44 5.80
C GLU A 449 -30.23 3.37 5.86
N ASP A 450 -29.68 2.30 6.43
CA ASP A 450 -28.24 2.07 6.59
C ASP A 450 -27.75 0.81 5.87
N GLN A 451 -28.40 0.41 4.76
CA GLN A 451 -28.03 -0.79 4.00
C GLN A 451 -28.00 -0.52 2.51
N TYR A 452 -26.92 -0.92 1.86
CA TYR A 452 -26.68 -0.68 0.45
C TYR A 452 -26.20 -1.94 -0.27
N LEU A 453 -26.64 -2.11 -1.51
CA LEU A 453 -26.17 -3.12 -2.45
C LEU A 453 -25.65 -2.41 -3.69
N GLY A 454 -24.40 -2.67 -4.06
CA GLY A 454 -23.73 -2.01 -5.18
C GLY A 454 -23.25 -2.99 -6.24
N LEU A 455 -23.36 -2.60 -7.51
CA LEU A 455 -22.74 -3.24 -8.64
C LEU A 455 -21.77 -2.25 -9.29
N MET A 456 -20.54 -2.65 -9.58
CA MET A 456 -19.50 -1.80 -10.19
C MET A 456 -18.76 -2.55 -11.28
N VAL A 457 -18.52 -1.85 -12.40
CA VAL A 457 -17.56 -2.27 -13.43
C VAL A 457 -16.60 -1.11 -13.68
N GLN A 458 -15.31 -1.37 -13.63
CA GLN A 458 -14.29 -0.35 -13.85
C GLN A 458 -13.03 -0.92 -14.49
N LYS A 459 -12.33 -0.09 -15.26
CA LYS A 459 -11.04 -0.42 -15.86
C LYS A 459 -9.88 0.02 -14.98
N GLY A 460 -8.85 -0.85 -14.88
CA GLY A 460 -7.52 -0.53 -14.39
C GLY A 460 -6.52 -0.40 -15.54
N TYR A 461 -5.46 0.35 -15.30
CA TYR A 461 -4.44 0.65 -16.28
C TYR A 461 -3.08 0.82 -15.60
N ARG A 462 -2.05 0.27 -16.23
CA ARG A 462 -0.65 0.54 -15.95
C ARG A 462 0.07 0.79 -17.26
N GLY A 463 0.84 1.89 -17.35
CA GLY A 463 1.55 2.30 -18.55
C GLY A 463 2.61 1.30 -18.99
N GLY A 464 2.98 1.36 -20.27
CA GLY A 464 4.13 0.66 -20.80
C GLY A 464 5.45 1.36 -20.45
N GLY A 465 6.55 0.81 -20.90
CA GLY A 465 7.88 1.34 -20.63
C GLY A 465 8.93 0.80 -21.59
N VAL A 466 10.19 0.88 -21.16
CA VAL A 466 11.34 0.42 -21.92
C VAL A 466 12.20 -0.48 -21.03
N ASN A 467 12.54 -1.65 -21.53
CA ASN A 467 13.57 -2.51 -20.95
C ASN A 467 14.94 -1.87 -21.15
N VAL A 468 15.70 -1.69 -20.08
CA VAL A 468 17.08 -1.22 -20.16
C VAL A 468 18.00 -2.29 -19.62
N ARG A 469 18.98 -2.70 -20.43
CA ARG A 469 19.93 -3.78 -20.08
C ARG A 469 21.36 -3.30 -20.09
N ALA A 470 22.15 -3.80 -19.18
CA ALA A 470 23.59 -3.81 -19.32
C ALA A 470 23.96 -4.71 -20.52
N GLY A 471 24.66 -4.16 -21.52
CA GLY A 471 25.03 -4.88 -22.76
C GLY A 471 24.11 -4.67 -23.97
N GLY A 472 23.09 -3.81 -23.87
CA GLY A 472 22.52 -3.14 -25.04
C GLY A 472 21.25 -3.72 -25.66
N GLY A 473 20.19 -3.95 -24.91
CA GLY A 473 18.82 -4.12 -25.46
C GLY A 473 17.93 -2.99 -24.97
N HIS A 474 17.06 -2.44 -25.86
CA HIS A 474 16.16 -1.33 -25.56
C HIS A 474 14.77 -1.63 -26.12
N GLU A 475 14.17 -2.76 -25.74
CA GLU A 475 12.86 -3.10 -26.24
C GLU A 475 11.77 -2.47 -25.39
N PRO A 476 10.85 -1.74 -26.02
CA PRO A 476 9.65 -1.24 -25.36
C PRO A 476 8.68 -2.38 -25.05
N TYR A 477 7.92 -2.24 -23.98
CA TYR A 477 6.77 -3.08 -23.67
C TYR A 477 5.49 -2.24 -23.59
N ASP A 478 4.36 -2.88 -23.89
CA ASP A 478 3.06 -2.21 -24.00
C ASP A 478 2.36 -2.10 -22.63
N PRO A 479 1.33 -1.23 -22.49
CA PRO A 479 0.50 -1.13 -21.31
C PRO A 479 -0.27 -2.42 -21.01
N GLU A 480 -0.64 -2.58 -19.75
CA GLU A 480 -1.54 -3.65 -19.29
C GLU A 480 -2.86 -3.09 -18.74
N TYR A 481 -3.92 -3.90 -18.85
CA TYR A 481 -5.27 -3.47 -18.54
C TYR A 481 -6.02 -4.52 -17.69
N THR A 482 -6.80 -4.04 -16.73
CA THR A 482 -7.76 -4.86 -16.01
C THR A 482 -9.19 -4.39 -16.26
N THR A 483 -10.15 -5.33 -16.24
CA THR A 483 -11.58 -5.02 -16.13
C THR A 483 -12.10 -5.71 -14.90
N ASN A 484 -12.54 -4.93 -13.94
CA ASN A 484 -12.97 -5.40 -12.63
C ASN A 484 -14.49 -5.29 -12.50
N TYR A 485 -15.13 -6.36 -12.04
CA TYR A 485 -16.55 -6.48 -11.75
C TYR A 485 -16.73 -6.71 -10.26
N GLU A 486 -17.52 -5.91 -9.60
CA GLU A 486 -17.74 -5.99 -8.16
C GLU A 486 -19.22 -6.02 -7.80
N LEU A 487 -19.56 -6.86 -6.84
CA LEU A 487 -20.82 -6.84 -6.09
C LEU A 487 -20.51 -6.54 -4.64
N SER A 488 -20.93 -5.39 -4.17
CA SER A 488 -20.71 -4.93 -2.79
C SER A 488 -22.01 -4.90 -1.99
N TRP A 489 -21.94 -5.29 -0.73
CA TRP A 489 -23.00 -5.10 0.25
C TRP A 489 -22.42 -4.41 1.48
N ARG A 490 -23.13 -3.42 2.00
CA ARG A 490 -22.75 -2.63 3.18
C ARG A 490 -23.98 -2.46 4.07
N GLY A 491 -23.80 -2.62 5.38
CA GLY A 491 -24.92 -2.45 6.30
C GLY A 491 -24.50 -2.11 7.71
N ALA A 492 -25.30 -1.24 8.36
CA ALA A 492 -25.24 -1.00 9.78
C ALA A 492 -26.57 -1.42 10.43
N PHE A 493 -26.45 -2.02 11.61
CA PHE A 493 -27.55 -2.66 12.33
C PHE A 493 -27.48 -2.32 13.82
N PHE A 494 -28.61 -2.49 14.51
CA PHE A 494 -28.69 -2.31 15.96
C PHE A 494 -28.14 -0.95 16.41
N GLU A 495 -28.73 0.13 15.86
CA GLU A 495 -28.32 1.50 16.13
C GLU A 495 -26.81 1.72 15.79
N LYS A 496 -26.38 1.14 14.65
CA LYS A 496 -25.02 1.21 14.11
C LYS A 496 -23.92 0.54 14.97
N THR A 497 -24.31 -0.21 16.01
CA THR A 497 -23.34 -0.96 16.82
C THR A 497 -22.76 -2.20 16.12
N LEU A 498 -23.39 -2.67 15.03
CA LEU A 498 -22.86 -3.68 14.12
C LEU A 498 -22.72 -3.09 12.73
N ARG A 499 -21.51 -2.99 12.23
CA ARG A 499 -21.19 -2.56 10.87
C ARG A 499 -20.60 -3.72 10.10
N ALA A 500 -21.10 -4.02 8.94
CA ALA A 500 -20.64 -5.13 8.12
C ALA A 500 -20.55 -4.74 6.64
N ARG A 501 -19.53 -5.21 5.97
CA ARG A 501 -19.30 -5.00 4.53
C ARG A 501 -18.81 -6.30 3.91
N ALA A 502 -19.29 -6.59 2.71
CA ALA A 502 -18.84 -7.72 1.91
C ALA A 502 -18.68 -7.28 0.45
N ASN A 503 -17.60 -7.71 -0.19
CA ASN A 503 -17.32 -7.42 -1.57
C ASN A 503 -16.89 -8.68 -2.31
N LEU A 504 -17.62 -9.05 -3.35
CA LEU A 504 -17.32 -10.14 -4.26
C LEU A 504 -16.79 -9.53 -5.55
N TYR A 505 -15.63 -9.96 -6.02
CA TYR A 505 -15.01 -9.39 -7.21
C TYR A 505 -14.48 -10.44 -8.18
N TYR A 506 -14.44 -10.04 -9.46
CA TYR A 506 -13.79 -10.74 -10.56
C TYR A 506 -13.05 -9.72 -11.43
N THR A 507 -11.76 -9.93 -11.65
CA THR A 507 -10.91 -9.09 -12.48
C THR A 507 -10.37 -9.91 -13.65
N ASP A 508 -10.64 -9.49 -14.87
CA ASP A 508 -10.04 -9.99 -16.10
C ASP A 508 -8.83 -9.10 -16.45
N TRP A 509 -7.65 -9.70 -16.62
CA TRP A 509 -6.38 -9.01 -16.86
C TRP A 509 -5.83 -9.40 -18.21
N LYS A 510 -5.45 -8.40 -19.01
CA LYS A 510 -4.94 -8.54 -20.36
C LYS A 510 -3.59 -7.85 -20.52
N ASP A 511 -2.77 -8.42 -21.40
CA ASP A 511 -1.46 -7.90 -21.74
C ASP A 511 -0.57 -7.69 -20.48
N GLN A 512 -0.68 -8.62 -19.53
CA GLN A 512 0.00 -8.54 -18.22
C GLN A 512 1.51 -8.40 -18.40
N GLN A 513 2.09 -7.37 -17.77
CA GLN A 513 3.53 -7.17 -17.74
C GLN A 513 4.17 -8.13 -16.74
N VAL A 514 5.11 -8.93 -17.19
CA VAL A 514 5.78 -9.96 -16.38
C VAL A 514 7.27 -9.95 -16.67
N SER A 515 8.07 -10.04 -15.62
CA SER A 515 9.53 -10.14 -15.74
C SER A 515 9.95 -11.59 -15.96
N VAL A 516 10.83 -11.78 -16.91
CA VAL A 516 11.44 -13.08 -17.22
C VAL A 516 12.95 -12.91 -17.25
N LEU A 517 13.65 -13.77 -16.52
CA LEU A 517 15.12 -13.79 -16.55
C LEU A 517 15.60 -14.34 -17.89
N ASP A 518 16.38 -13.57 -18.63
CA ASP A 518 17.03 -14.02 -19.84
C ASP A 518 18.19 -14.97 -19.46
N PRO A 519 18.17 -16.23 -19.90
CA PRO A 519 19.15 -17.23 -19.50
C PRO A 519 20.58 -16.94 -20.02
N ASP A 520 20.71 -16.19 -21.11
CA ASP A 520 22.00 -15.88 -21.72
C ASP A 520 22.68 -14.67 -21.06
N THR A 521 21.88 -13.65 -20.70
CA THR A 521 22.38 -12.40 -20.11
C THR A 521 22.23 -12.34 -18.60
N GLN A 522 21.41 -13.20 -18.00
CA GLN A 522 21.04 -13.18 -16.58
C GLN A 522 20.33 -11.89 -16.13
N PHE A 523 19.79 -11.10 -17.07
CA PHE A 523 19.01 -9.92 -16.78
C PHE A 523 17.51 -10.18 -16.98
N ALA A 524 16.71 -9.58 -16.12
CA ALA A 524 15.27 -9.66 -16.23
C ALA A 524 14.73 -8.77 -17.35
N HIS A 525 13.72 -9.27 -18.06
CA HIS A 525 13.00 -8.59 -19.14
C HIS A 525 11.53 -8.53 -18.83
N ILE A 526 10.92 -7.39 -19.03
CA ILE A 526 9.47 -7.22 -19.00
C ILE A 526 8.90 -7.54 -20.39
N PHE A 527 7.94 -8.47 -20.42
CA PHE A 527 7.15 -8.82 -21.59
C PHE A 527 5.66 -8.64 -21.28
N ASN A 528 4.87 -8.38 -22.29
CA ASN A 528 3.43 -8.51 -22.17
C ASN A 528 3.04 -9.97 -22.36
N ALA A 529 2.79 -10.66 -21.26
CA ALA A 529 2.26 -12.01 -21.26
C ALA A 529 0.76 -12.00 -21.61
N GLY A 530 0.20 -13.17 -21.87
CA GLY A 530 -1.17 -13.29 -22.34
C GLY A 530 -2.24 -12.74 -21.41
N SER A 531 -2.97 -13.59 -20.70
CA SER A 531 -4.08 -13.16 -19.85
C SER A 531 -4.08 -13.84 -18.49
N SER A 532 -4.68 -13.16 -17.51
CA SER A 532 -4.85 -13.68 -16.14
C SER A 532 -6.25 -13.38 -15.60
N ASP A 533 -6.65 -14.03 -14.53
CA ASP A 533 -7.82 -13.63 -13.78
C ASP A 533 -7.57 -13.62 -12.27
N ILE A 534 -8.29 -12.72 -11.59
CA ILE A 534 -8.32 -12.65 -10.13
C ILE A 534 -9.77 -12.66 -9.69
N LYS A 535 -10.11 -13.46 -8.68
CA LYS A 535 -11.44 -13.49 -8.08
C LYS A 535 -11.33 -13.64 -6.59
N GLY A 536 -12.28 -13.05 -5.88
CA GLY A 536 -12.24 -13.15 -4.43
C GLY A 536 -13.45 -12.59 -3.73
N LEU A 537 -13.39 -12.73 -2.42
CA LEU A 537 -14.39 -12.25 -1.47
C LEU A 537 -13.66 -11.55 -0.32
N GLU A 538 -14.08 -10.33 0.00
CA GLU A 538 -13.63 -9.57 1.16
C GLU A 538 -14.81 -9.36 2.10
N VAL A 539 -14.58 -9.54 3.41
CA VAL A 539 -15.60 -9.35 4.45
C VAL A 539 -14.97 -8.57 5.60
N PHE A 540 -15.69 -7.54 6.06
CA PHE A 540 -15.31 -6.72 7.21
C PHE A 540 -16.51 -6.63 8.14
N VAL A 541 -16.32 -6.90 9.42
CA VAL A 541 -17.34 -6.80 10.45
C VAL A 541 -16.75 -6.11 11.66
N GLU A 542 -17.46 -5.11 12.16
CA GLU A 542 -17.16 -4.43 13.40
C GLU A 542 -18.39 -4.43 14.30
N LYS A 543 -18.20 -4.78 15.57
CA LYS A 543 -19.28 -4.86 16.55
C LYS A 543 -18.89 -4.19 17.87
N ASP A 544 -19.65 -3.18 18.24
CA ASP A 544 -19.57 -2.58 19.55
C ASP A 544 -20.47 -3.36 20.54
N LEU A 545 -19.90 -3.85 21.62
CA LEU A 545 -20.55 -4.53 22.72
C LEU A 545 -20.55 -3.59 23.96
N GLY A 546 -21.51 -2.67 23.95
CA GLY A 546 -21.52 -1.53 24.86
C GLY A 546 -20.42 -0.53 24.56
N GLU A 547 -20.07 0.31 25.52
CA GLU A 547 -19.03 1.33 25.39
C GLU A 547 -17.61 0.78 25.58
N GLN A 548 -17.49 -0.42 26.15
CA GLN A 548 -16.22 -0.97 26.61
C GLN A 548 -15.53 -1.87 25.59
N LEU A 549 -16.26 -2.62 24.77
CA LEU A 549 -15.65 -3.63 23.91
C LEU A 549 -16.07 -3.43 22.45
N THR A 550 -15.10 -3.17 21.58
CA THR A 550 -15.24 -3.21 20.13
C THR A 550 -14.54 -4.46 19.60
N LEU A 551 -15.23 -5.29 18.84
CA LEU A 551 -14.67 -6.45 18.13
C LEU A 551 -14.61 -6.15 16.65
N ASN A 552 -13.54 -6.57 15.98
CA ASN A 552 -13.36 -6.45 14.55
C ASN A 552 -12.92 -7.78 13.92
N LEU A 553 -13.49 -8.07 12.76
CA LEU A 553 -13.15 -9.19 11.91
C LEU A 553 -12.93 -8.67 10.50
N GLY A 554 -11.83 -9.05 9.90
CA GLY A 554 -11.58 -8.90 8.48
C GLY A 554 -11.15 -10.22 7.89
N ALA A 555 -11.68 -10.59 6.71
CA ALA A 555 -11.30 -11.81 6.01
C ALA A 555 -11.29 -11.57 4.50
N ALA A 556 -10.32 -12.14 3.81
CA ALA A 556 -10.24 -12.14 2.36
C ALA A 556 -9.87 -13.51 1.82
N VAL A 557 -10.52 -13.85 0.70
CA VAL A 557 -10.15 -14.97 -0.16
C VAL A 557 -9.78 -14.38 -1.51
N THR A 558 -8.56 -14.64 -1.99
CA THR A 558 -8.06 -14.16 -3.27
C THR A 558 -7.51 -15.34 -4.07
N VAL A 559 -7.94 -15.48 -5.32
CA VAL A 559 -7.44 -16.50 -6.24
C VAL A 559 -7.07 -15.80 -7.54
N GLY A 560 -5.77 -15.63 -7.77
CA GLY A 560 -5.20 -15.14 -9.03
C GLY A 560 -4.60 -16.29 -9.81
N LYS A 561 -4.88 -16.37 -11.12
CA LYS A 561 -4.35 -17.41 -12.01
C LYS A 561 -3.89 -16.86 -13.35
N TYR A 562 -2.75 -17.34 -13.81
CA TYR A 562 -2.34 -17.17 -15.19
C TYR A 562 -3.24 -18.02 -16.10
N LYS A 563 -3.84 -17.44 -17.15
CA LYS A 563 -4.66 -18.16 -18.12
C LYS A 563 -3.82 -18.62 -19.31
N ASP A 564 -3.15 -17.66 -19.94
CA ASP A 564 -2.23 -17.87 -21.04
C ASP A 564 -0.92 -17.18 -20.71
N PHE A 565 0.07 -17.92 -20.25
CA PHE A 565 1.35 -17.36 -19.88
C PHE A 565 2.49 -18.30 -20.24
N VAL A 566 3.11 -18.03 -21.39
CA VAL A 566 4.34 -18.70 -21.82
C VAL A 566 5.43 -17.65 -21.90
N THR A 567 6.52 -17.85 -21.19
CA THR A 567 7.68 -16.95 -21.19
C THR A 567 8.46 -17.02 -22.50
N GLY A 568 9.30 -16.04 -22.78
CA GLY A 568 10.11 -16.00 -24.00
C GLY A 568 11.10 -17.15 -24.13
N ASP A 569 11.50 -17.79 -23.03
CA ASP A 569 12.34 -18.98 -22.96
C ASP A 569 11.54 -20.30 -22.99
N GLY A 570 10.21 -20.23 -23.20
CA GLY A 570 9.35 -21.37 -23.38
C GLY A 570 8.79 -22.00 -22.10
N ARG A 571 8.97 -21.37 -20.92
CA ARG A 571 8.34 -21.83 -19.68
C ARG A 571 6.85 -21.51 -19.70
N ASP A 572 6.01 -22.51 -19.39
CA ASP A 572 4.56 -22.37 -19.40
C ASP A 572 4.00 -22.38 -17.98
N MET A 573 3.49 -21.25 -17.53
CA MET A 573 2.82 -21.06 -16.24
C MET A 573 1.29 -21.01 -16.37
N SER A 574 0.74 -21.36 -17.53
CA SER A 574 -0.71 -21.32 -17.77
C SER A 574 -1.46 -22.25 -16.81
N GLY A 575 -2.43 -21.70 -16.09
CA GLY A 575 -3.21 -22.44 -15.10
C GLY A 575 -2.66 -22.39 -13.68
N GLU A 576 -1.43 -21.90 -13.48
CA GLU A 576 -0.81 -21.79 -12.16
C GLU A 576 -1.34 -20.59 -11.37
N ASP A 577 -1.22 -20.64 -10.04
CA ASP A 577 -1.58 -19.56 -9.12
C ASP A 577 -0.53 -18.42 -9.23
N PHE A 578 -0.91 -17.18 -8.94
CA PHE A 578 0.05 -16.06 -8.88
C PHE A 578 1.11 -16.30 -7.81
N LEU A 579 2.35 -15.92 -8.13
CA LEU A 579 3.42 -15.82 -7.15
C LEU A 579 3.05 -14.76 -6.10
N TYR A 580 3.48 -14.97 -4.87
CA TYR A 580 3.33 -14.04 -3.74
C TYR A 580 1.88 -13.67 -3.37
N SER A 581 0.89 -14.40 -3.87
CA SER A 581 -0.54 -14.14 -3.67
C SER A 581 -1.14 -15.12 -2.63
N PRO A 582 -1.26 -14.75 -1.35
CA PRO A 582 -1.86 -15.62 -0.35
C PRO A 582 -3.36 -15.77 -0.60
N ARG A 583 -3.83 -17.02 -0.67
CA ARG A 583 -5.24 -17.33 -0.93
C ARG A 583 -6.17 -16.88 0.19
N TYR A 584 -5.72 -16.96 1.43
CA TYR A 584 -6.51 -16.63 2.60
C TYR A 584 -5.75 -15.66 3.50
N LYS A 585 -6.39 -14.55 3.84
CA LYS A 585 -5.93 -13.63 4.88
C LYS A 585 -7.08 -13.31 5.81
N MET A 586 -6.83 -13.36 7.12
CA MET A 586 -7.83 -13.07 8.15
C MET A 586 -7.19 -12.25 9.28
N SER A 587 -7.95 -11.31 9.81
CA SER A 587 -7.62 -10.55 11.00
C SER A 587 -8.81 -10.56 11.95
N VAL A 588 -8.59 -10.94 13.20
CA VAL A 588 -9.60 -10.86 14.27
C VAL A 588 -9.00 -10.05 15.39
N GLY A 589 -9.67 -9.00 15.83
CA GLY A 589 -9.17 -8.15 16.88
C GLY A 589 -10.24 -7.64 17.81
N GLY A 590 -9.80 -7.02 18.88
CA GLY A 590 -10.70 -6.36 19.82
C GLY A 590 -9.98 -5.29 20.63
N THR A 591 -10.71 -4.21 20.88
CA THR A 591 -10.32 -3.12 21.75
C THR A 591 -11.22 -3.14 22.98
N TYR A 592 -10.62 -3.31 24.16
CA TYR A 592 -11.33 -3.34 25.43
C TYR A 592 -10.92 -2.14 26.29
N ARG A 593 -11.85 -1.24 26.52
CA ARG A 593 -11.71 -0.09 27.41
C ARG A 593 -12.10 -0.51 28.81
N TRP A 594 -11.08 -0.98 29.59
CA TRP A 594 -11.28 -1.47 30.96
C TRP A 594 -11.91 -0.40 31.87
N ASN A 595 -11.46 0.82 31.70
CA ASN A 595 -11.98 2.01 32.34
C ASN A 595 -11.54 3.25 31.52
N ASP A 596 -11.84 4.45 32.00
CA ASP A 596 -11.50 5.72 31.35
C ASP A 596 -9.99 5.94 31.12
N ARG A 597 -9.12 5.09 31.67
CA ARG A 597 -7.65 5.23 31.63
C ARG A 597 -6.92 4.06 31.00
N LEU A 598 -7.49 2.88 30.96
CA LEU A 598 -6.81 1.68 30.45
C LEU A 598 -7.55 1.11 29.25
N THR A 599 -6.88 1.15 28.12
CA THR A 599 -7.32 0.52 26.87
C THR A 599 -6.39 -0.66 26.55
N LEU A 600 -6.99 -1.81 26.29
CA LEU A 600 -6.30 -3.04 25.88
C LEU A 600 -6.71 -3.38 24.46
N ASN A 601 -5.75 -3.70 23.61
CA ASN A 601 -5.99 -4.13 22.23
C ASN A 601 -5.31 -5.48 21.97
N THR A 602 -5.96 -6.30 21.15
CA THR A 602 -5.38 -7.56 20.66
C THR A 602 -5.78 -7.78 19.23
N ASP A 603 -4.85 -8.31 18.43
CA ASP A 603 -5.07 -8.74 17.05
C ASP A 603 -4.51 -10.14 16.86
N LEU A 604 -5.27 -10.98 16.17
CA LEU A 604 -4.85 -12.28 15.65
C LEU A 604 -4.90 -12.21 14.13
N VAL A 605 -3.76 -12.37 13.48
CA VAL A 605 -3.63 -12.30 12.02
C VAL A 605 -3.24 -13.66 11.47
N TYR A 606 -3.92 -14.10 10.44
CA TYR A 606 -3.61 -15.31 9.67
C TYR A 606 -3.28 -14.97 8.22
N GLN A 607 -2.23 -15.59 7.70
CA GLN A 607 -1.94 -15.61 6.27
C GLN A 607 -1.63 -17.04 5.82
N SER A 608 -2.23 -17.46 4.69
CA SER A 608 -1.93 -18.77 4.09
C SER A 608 -0.59 -18.78 3.38
N THR A 609 -0.06 -19.96 3.14
CA THR A 609 1.09 -20.19 2.25
C THR A 609 0.81 -19.64 0.84
N THR A 610 1.85 -19.22 0.14
CA THR A 610 1.80 -18.73 -1.24
C THR A 610 2.99 -19.29 -2.06
N PRO A 611 2.83 -19.56 -3.37
CA PRO A 611 3.96 -19.85 -4.22
C PRO A 611 4.95 -18.68 -4.22
N SER A 612 6.24 -18.98 -4.08
CA SER A 612 7.34 -18.01 -4.16
C SER A 612 8.12 -18.15 -5.46
N GLU A 613 8.17 -19.37 -6.00
CA GLU A 613 8.89 -19.70 -7.23
C GLU A 613 8.32 -20.98 -7.81
N TYR A 614 8.31 -21.10 -9.14
CA TYR A 614 8.01 -22.34 -9.86
C TYR A 614 9.27 -23.01 -10.36
N GLU A 615 9.30 -24.36 -10.29
CA GLU A 615 10.38 -25.21 -10.83
C GLU A 615 9.91 -25.80 -12.16
N PHE A 616 10.79 -25.83 -13.16
CA PHE A 616 10.44 -26.26 -14.52
C PHE A 616 11.30 -27.44 -14.96
N ASP A 617 10.78 -28.28 -15.87
CA ASP A 617 11.55 -29.27 -16.59
C ASP A 617 12.21 -28.68 -17.85
N ASP A 618 12.98 -29.53 -18.57
CA ASP A 618 13.66 -29.13 -19.80
C ASP A 618 12.68 -28.78 -20.95
N ALA A 619 11.40 -29.11 -20.83
CA ALA A 619 10.34 -28.75 -21.77
C ALA A 619 9.60 -27.47 -21.36
N GLY A 620 10.02 -26.80 -20.27
CA GLY A 620 9.41 -25.59 -19.75
C GLY A 620 8.09 -25.80 -19.01
N GLN A 621 7.76 -27.04 -18.64
CA GLN A 621 6.53 -27.33 -17.88
C GLN A 621 6.80 -27.24 -16.37
N VAL A 622 5.83 -26.72 -15.61
CA VAL A 622 5.93 -26.65 -14.15
C VAL A 622 5.95 -28.08 -13.56
N THR A 623 6.98 -28.38 -12.80
CA THR A 623 7.20 -29.68 -12.11
C THR A 623 7.07 -29.58 -10.61
N GLY A 624 7.22 -28.39 -10.05
CA GLY A 624 7.17 -28.12 -8.62
C GLY A 624 7.04 -26.64 -8.30
N GLU A 625 6.89 -26.36 -7.04
CA GLU A 625 6.83 -24.99 -6.53
C GLU A 625 7.49 -24.88 -5.15
N ARG A 626 8.14 -23.76 -4.90
CA ARG A 626 8.59 -23.35 -3.57
C ARG A 626 7.55 -22.45 -2.97
N ARG A 627 7.28 -22.61 -1.68
CA ARG A 627 6.21 -21.88 -1.00
C ARG A 627 6.71 -21.21 0.27
N SER A 628 6.09 -20.07 0.61
CA SER A 628 6.18 -19.48 1.93
C SER A 628 5.51 -20.36 2.99
N ASP A 629 5.70 -20.03 4.26
CA ASP A 629 4.94 -20.65 5.35
C ASP A 629 3.52 -20.07 5.46
N ASN A 630 2.61 -20.82 6.07
CA ASN A 630 1.42 -20.24 6.66
C ASN A 630 1.73 -19.83 8.12
N TYR A 631 1.08 -18.78 8.58
CA TYR A 631 1.32 -18.33 9.95
C TYR A 631 0.11 -17.68 10.61
N TRP A 632 0.12 -17.75 11.95
CA TRP A 632 -0.74 -16.99 12.83
C TRP A 632 0.15 -16.09 13.70
N LEU A 633 -0.15 -14.81 13.73
CA LEU A 633 0.52 -13.86 14.60
C LEU A 633 -0.49 -13.27 15.58
N THR A 634 -0.09 -13.14 16.83
CA THR A 634 -0.91 -12.51 17.86
C THR A 634 -0.17 -11.29 18.38
N ASN A 635 -0.84 -10.15 18.39
CA ASN A 635 -0.30 -8.89 18.87
C ASN A 635 -1.15 -8.38 20.05
N PHE A 636 -0.49 -7.73 20.99
CA PHE A 636 -1.13 -7.07 22.13
C PHE A 636 -0.61 -5.64 22.23
N ASN A 637 -1.50 -4.73 22.57
CA ASN A 637 -1.16 -3.38 22.98
C ASN A 637 -1.96 -3.00 24.24
N ALA A 638 -1.34 -2.25 25.14
CA ALA A 638 -2.00 -1.70 26.31
C ALA A 638 -1.59 -0.24 26.47
N GLU A 639 -2.56 0.66 26.51
CA GLU A 639 -2.33 2.09 26.76
C GLU A 639 -2.96 2.48 28.11
N TYR A 640 -2.19 3.15 28.96
CA TYR A 640 -2.63 3.66 30.26
C TYR A 640 -2.44 5.17 30.35
N GLU A 641 -3.53 5.90 30.52
CA GLU A 641 -3.54 7.34 30.75
C GLU A 641 -3.17 7.66 32.20
N ILE A 642 -1.93 8.08 32.44
CA ILE A 642 -1.44 8.49 33.75
C ILE A 642 -2.16 9.77 34.18
N THR A 643 -2.29 10.71 33.27
CA THR A 643 -3.06 11.94 33.40
C THR A 643 -3.85 12.19 32.10
N ARG A 644 -4.66 13.24 32.04
CA ARG A 644 -5.36 13.62 30.79
C ARG A 644 -4.41 13.95 29.63
N ASN A 645 -3.16 14.26 29.93
CA ASN A 645 -2.17 14.70 28.94
C ASN A 645 -1.02 13.70 28.75
N ILE A 646 -0.88 12.69 29.64
CA ILE A 646 0.25 11.76 29.62
C ILE A 646 -0.29 10.32 29.57
N ALA A 647 0.12 9.59 28.56
CA ALA A 647 -0.15 8.17 28.40
C ALA A 647 1.16 7.38 28.28
N VAL A 648 1.14 6.17 28.80
CA VAL A 648 2.18 5.17 28.56
C VAL A 648 1.55 3.98 27.85
N SER A 649 2.17 3.49 26.80
CA SER A 649 1.74 2.28 26.09
C SER A 649 2.84 1.23 26.06
N GLY A 650 2.43 -0.03 26.03
CA GLY A 650 3.32 -1.17 25.83
C GLY A 650 2.76 -2.07 24.75
N PHE A 651 3.59 -2.45 23.78
CA PHE A 651 3.20 -3.34 22.71
C PHE A 651 4.02 -4.64 22.70
N LEU A 652 3.40 -5.69 22.21
CA LEU A 652 4.00 -7.00 22.02
C LEU A 652 3.49 -7.56 20.69
N LYS A 653 4.30 -7.46 19.63
CA LYS A 653 4.00 -8.01 18.31
C LYS A 653 4.62 -9.40 18.17
N ASN A 654 3.99 -10.30 17.41
CA ASN A 654 4.35 -11.72 17.32
C ASN A 654 4.58 -12.34 18.73
N ALA A 655 3.59 -12.22 19.61
CA ALA A 655 3.70 -12.51 21.04
C ALA A 655 4.21 -13.95 21.36
N PHE A 656 3.92 -14.90 20.47
CA PHE A 656 4.31 -16.32 20.64
C PHE A 656 5.64 -16.66 19.95
N ASP A 657 6.36 -15.64 19.43
CA ASP A 657 7.66 -15.79 18.76
C ASP A 657 7.64 -16.82 17.63
N LYS A 658 6.59 -16.72 16.79
CA LYS A 658 6.44 -17.62 15.65
C LYS A 658 7.52 -17.32 14.63
N GLU A 659 8.37 -18.29 14.35
CA GLU A 659 9.29 -18.29 13.23
C GLU A 659 8.56 -18.71 11.95
N TYR A 660 8.71 -17.94 10.85
CA TYR A 660 8.05 -18.22 9.59
C TYR A 660 8.79 -17.59 8.41
N ILE A 661 8.72 -18.26 7.26
CA ILE A 661 9.29 -17.80 6.00
C ILE A 661 8.18 -17.12 5.19
N THR A 662 8.44 -15.90 4.74
CA THR A 662 7.53 -15.10 3.91
C THR A 662 7.83 -15.27 2.42
N ASN A 663 9.09 -15.56 2.06
CA ASN A 663 9.51 -15.80 0.69
C ASN A 663 10.56 -16.92 0.66
N ASN A 664 10.40 -17.89 -0.24
CA ASN A 664 11.24 -19.06 -0.37
C ASN A 664 11.69 -19.21 -1.83
N ARG A 665 12.78 -18.57 -2.18
CA ARG A 665 13.36 -18.55 -3.53
C ARG A 665 14.37 -19.70 -3.74
N SER A 666 14.82 -19.88 -4.96
CA SER A 666 15.91 -20.79 -5.32
C SER A 666 17.22 -20.39 -4.60
N GLY A 667 18.12 -21.35 -4.45
CA GLY A 667 19.30 -21.17 -3.64
C GLY A 667 18.99 -21.38 -2.15
N ASP A 668 19.91 -20.92 -1.31
CA ASP A 668 19.78 -21.00 0.15
C ASP A 668 19.32 -19.67 0.79
N ILE A 669 18.69 -18.81 -0.01
CA ILE A 669 18.24 -17.46 0.38
C ILE A 669 16.73 -17.48 0.63
N LEU A 670 16.33 -16.91 1.75
CA LEU A 670 14.94 -16.86 2.23
C LEU A 670 14.68 -15.52 2.89
N ASP A 671 13.42 -15.10 2.90
CA ASP A 671 12.99 -13.97 3.72
C ASP A 671 12.17 -14.49 4.91
N ALA A 672 12.55 -14.13 6.12
CA ALA A 672 11.85 -14.50 7.34
C ALA A 672 11.03 -13.32 7.88
N GLY A 673 9.87 -13.63 8.41
CA GLY A 673 9.07 -12.63 9.14
C GLY A 673 9.72 -12.23 10.46
N ALA A 674 9.36 -11.05 10.96
CA ALA A 674 9.93 -10.49 12.18
C ALA A 674 9.71 -11.40 13.39
N PRO A 675 10.71 -11.54 14.28
CA PRO A 675 10.57 -12.23 15.57
C PRO A 675 9.62 -11.45 16.50
N ARG A 676 9.46 -11.93 17.73
CA ARG A 676 8.73 -11.19 18.74
C ARG A 676 9.38 -9.84 19.02
N THR A 677 8.62 -8.75 18.79
CA THR A 677 9.02 -7.40 19.16
C THR A 677 8.22 -6.93 20.37
N VAL A 678 8.91 -6.29 21.30
CA VAL A 678 8.32 -5.69 22.50
C VAL A 678 8.88 -4.29 22.68
N GLY A 679 8.02 -3.36 23.05
CA GLY A 679 8.44 -2.01 23.32
C GLY A 679 7.46 -1.25 24.22
N VAL A 680 7.90 -0.08 24.63
CA VAL A 680 7.12 0.86 25.42
C VAL A 680 7.21 2.24 24.79
N ALA A 681 6.13 3.01 24.89
CA ALA A 681 6.10 4.41 24.47
C ALA A 681 5.53 5.29 25.58
N LEU A 682 6.04 6.51 25.68
CA LEU A 682 5.52 7.57 26.52
C LEU A 682 5.05 8.70 25.62
N ARG A 683 3.81 9.12 25.78
CA ARG A 683 3.18 10.16 24.98
C ARG A 683 2.67 11.31 25.86
N TYR A 684 2.79 12.51 25.34
CA TYR A 684 2.22 13.73 25.90
C TYR A 684 1.36 14.41 24.84
N ASP A 685 0.12 14.75 25.17
CA ASP A 685 -0.81 15.53 24.34
C ASP A 685 -1.33 16.73 25.13
N LEU A 686 -1.36 17.95 24.51
CA LEU A 686 -1.85 19.18 25.09
C LEU A 686 -3.25 19.48 24.57
#